data_2faa8ca7bce18c042ba92f7a066ca6bc
#
_entry.id   2faa8ca7bce18c042ba92f7a066ca6bc
#
_cell.length_a   1.000
_cell.length_b   1.000
_cell.length_c   1.000
_cell.angle_alpha   90.00
_cell.angle_beta   90.00
_cell.angle_gamma   90.00
#
_symmetry.space_group_name_H-M   'P 1'
#
loop_
_entity.id
_entity.type
_entity.pdbx_description
1 polymer ?
#
loop_
_entity_poly.entity_id
_entity_poly.type
_entity_poly.pdbx_seq_one_letter_code
_entity_poly.pdbx_strand_id
1 'polypeptide(L)'
;MDNNSFKDNQKDDEHGSEIEIREILKPYLRKYYWFVISALLCLVISYLYLKTKTTVYEVSASVLIKDTKSTPGSQDFAALRDISGFGKIGSNGVENEMELLKSKKMMQKVVQYLNLETTVYQKGKFQNTELYGKTSPILVQVINEKPDVKYFKEPIALKISGNNIELSSEELKPLKTTFGKTISLRFANIIITRNKDYVAPKEPANEYFLKVASNSQTTDAFQSNLKVALINKDVTVIRMTLNYPQTQKAQDILNTLTRVYNNDAIEDKNSESKKTAEFIEERIRIIGNELGEVESRKERFKESNRITDLETEAKLGLQSSAEARGKLLEIDSQLEITNALLGYVNKQGTSAVLPGNVGLDNPSATSNISAYNQLVLEKNRLLENATPQNPLVIDLTKQINSMRNSVVESLAKNRSALQVAKGNYEAENQTIAGHISKIPSQEKTFREIERQQQIKENLYLLLLQKREETAVSLAVTAPKARVVDEAYVNPIPVAPKGSMVLLIGLLTGLVIPFVVIYLLRLFDDKVKDKKDLDKLSHGKTLLGEIPSLDRGQSELVMANDLTPMAEAFRIVITNMNFMLPKKEKGKVVYVTSTVKGEGKTFVSVNLALTLASPKHKVIIIGADIRNPQLQRYNPSRKGLDGLTEYLYNDDEKIEDIIHISSFNKYCDVIYSGSIPPNPADLLSNGRFEILIDQLKLIYEYVIVDTAPLMLVTDTFLNADLADATLYVTRSGFTEKSLIDFANKQINSKRIRNAAFILNDVSKDNLGYGNKYGYGYGVDNRTFFQKLKDSF
;
A
#
# COMPACT_ATOMS: atom_id res chain seq x y z
N MET A 1 -75.93 -2.94 -5.97
CA MET A 1 -75.93 -1.91 -4.93
C MET A 1 -74.49 -1.71 -4.56
N ASP A 2 -73.89 -0.82 -5.28
CA ASP A 2 -72.43 -0.65 -5.38
C ASP A 2 -71.94 0.36 -4.33
N ASN A 3 -70.93 -0.01 -3.58
CA ASN A 3 -70.19 0.91 -2.76
C ASN A 3 -68.72 0.92 -3.30
N ASN A 4 -68.43 1.88 -4.17
CA ASN A 4 -67.09 2.25 -4.59
C ASN A 4 -66.50 3.22 -3.57
N SER A 5 -65.63 2.75 -2.72
CA SER A 5 -64.79 3.58 -1.87
C SER A 5 -63.51 3.98 -2.65
N PHE A 6 -63.36 5.29 -2.85
CA PHE A 6 -62.15 5.91 -3.33
C PHE A 6 -61.00 5.59 -2.38
N LYS A 7 -60.01 4.82 -2.87
CA LYS A 7 -58.69 4.70 -2.24
C LYS A 7 -57.86 5.87 -2.76
N ASP A 8 -57.58 6.80 -1.84
CA ASP A 8 -56.57 7.81 -1.98
C ASP A 8 -55.19 7.14 -2.07
N ASN A 9 -54.60 7.19 -3.24
CA ASN A 9 -53.21 6.80 -3.45
C ASN A 9 -52.31 7.99 -3.07
N GLN A 10 -51.94 8.08 -1.83
CA GLN A 10 -50.74 8.80 -1.46
C GLN A 10 -49.54 8.02 -2.03
N LYS A 11 -49.08 8.45 -3.20
CA LYS A 11 -47.71 8.14 -3.66
C LYS A 11 -46.79 9.00 -2.83
N ASP A 12 -46.15 8.38 -1.86
CA ASP A 12 -44.92 8.89 -1.29
C ASP A 12 -43.89 9.10 -2.41
N ASP A 13 -43.68 10.37 -2.73
CA ASP A 13 -42.60 10.80 -3.60
C ASP A 13 -41.28 10.60 -2.83
N GLU A 14 -40.81 9.35 -2.76
CA GLU A 14 -39.40 9.05 -2.60
C GLU A 14 -38.64 9.52 -3.86
N HIS A 15 -38.46 10.82 -3.98
CA HIS A 15 -37.37 11.36 -4.79
C HIS A 15 -36.06 11.03 -4.08
N GLY A 16 -35.63 9.77 -4.20
CA GLY A 16 -34.24 9.43 -4.08
C GLY A 16 -33.45 10.38 -4.97
N SER A 17 -32.63 11.22 -4.37
CA SER A 17 -31.72 12.11 -5.07
C SER A 17 -30.84 11.25 -5.98
N GLU A 18 -31.23 11.09 -7.24
CA GLU A 18 -30.31 10.65 -8.28
C GLU A 18 -29.18 11.68 -8.27
N ILE A 19 -28.07 11.29 -7.65
CA ILE A 19 -26.84 12.06 -7.68
C ILE A 19 -26.43 12.10 -9.14
N GLU A 20 -26.78 13.19 -9.84
CA GLU A 20 -26.36 13.37 -11.23
C GLU A 20 -24.82 13.36 -11.26
N ILE A 21 -24.23 12.22 -11.59
CA ILE A 21 -22.78 12.01 -11.73
C ILE A 21 -22.15 13.15 -12.53
N ARG A 22 -22.91 13.71 -13.46
CA ARG A 22 -22.51 14.88 -14.27
C ARG A 22 -22.28 16.14 -13.44
N GLU A 23 -23.07 16.42 -12.40
CA GLU A 23 -22.87 17.58 -11.52
C GLU A 23 -21.62 17.43 -10.63
N ILE A 24 -21.31 16.19 -10.22
CA ILE A 24 -20.10 15.90 -9.45
C ILE A 24 -18.85 16.09 -10.30
N LEU A 25 -18.88 15.66 -11.57
CA LEU A 25 -17.73 15.68 -12.47
C LEU A 25 -17.44 17.07 -13.07
N LYS A 26 -18.45 17.92 -13.22
CA LYS A 26 -18.33 19.25 -13.84
C LYS A 26 -17.21 20.15 -13.28
N PRO A 27 -16.98 20.25 -11.96
CA PRO A 27 -15.87 21.03 -11.39
C PRO A 27 -14.48 20.48 -11.75
N TYR A 28 -14.36 19.15 -11.90
CA TYR A 28 -13.11 18.50 -12.26
C TYR A 28 -12.80 18.68 -13.75
N LEU A 29 -13.79 18.54 -14.60
CA LEU A 29 -13.68 18.76 -16.04
C LEU A 29 -13.32 20.24 -16.35
N ARG A 30 -13.86 21.19 -15.62
CA ARG A 30 -13.51 22.62 -15.78
C ARG A 30 -12.06 22.92 -15.45
N LYS A 31 -11.43 22.09 -14.61
CA LYS A 31 -10.02 22.22 -14.18
C LYS A 31 -9.12 21.14 -14.79
N TYR A 32 -9.47 20.55 -15.94
CA TYR A 32 -8.75 19.45 -16.58
C TYR A 32 -7.26 19.75 -16.79
N TYR A 33 -6.88 20.99 -17.03
CA TYR A 33 -5.48 21.41 -17.21
C TYR A 33 -4.60 21.10 -15.97
N TRP A 34 -5.16 21.17 -14.76
CA TRP A 34 -4.44 20.77 -13.54
C TRP A 34 -4.11 19.27 -13.52
N PHE A 35 -5.03 18.44 -14.05
CA PHE A 35 -4.79 17.00 -14.17
C PHE A 35 -3.69 16.71 -15.19
N VAL A 36 -3.68 17.38 -16.31
CA VAL A 36 -2.66 17.24 -17.36
C VAL A 36 -1.28 17.68 -16.83
N ILE A 37 -1.19 18.85 -16.21
CA ILE A 37 0.08 19.37 -15.65
C ILE A 37 0.61 18.44 -14.56
N SER A 38 -0.24 18.04 -13.61
CA SER A 38 0.14 17.14 -12.51
C SER A 38 0.58 15.77 -13.02
N ALA A 39 -0.16 15.18 -13.98
CA ALA A 39 0.20 13.91 -14.58
C ALA A 39 1.55 13.99 -15.31
N LEU A 40 1.78 15.05 -16.06
CA LEU A 40 3.04 15.27 -16.78
C LEU A 40 4.21 15.47 -15.80
N LEU A 41 4.03 16.25 -14.74
CA LEU A 41 5.03 16.44 -13.70
C LEU A 41 5.38 15.10 -12.99
N CYS A 42 4.37 14.33 -12.61
CA CYS A 42 4.57 13.04 -11.97
C CYS A 42 5.24 12.01 -12.91
N LEU A 43 4.93 12.04 -14.20
CA LEU A 43 5.62 11.21 -15.20
C LEU A 43 7.09 11.60 -15.36
N VAL A 44 7.41 12.89 -15.36
CA VAL A 44 8.81 13.37 -15.39
C VAL A 44 9.56 12.93 -14.15
N ILE A 45 8.96 13.06 -12.96
CA ILE A 45 9.55 12.60 -11.70
C ILE A 45 9.78 11.08 -11.74
N SER A 46 8.79 10.31 -12.20
CA SER A 46 8.90 8.85 -12.33
C SER A 46 9.99 8.44 -13.32
N TYR A 47 10.12 9.15 -14.43
CA TYR A 47 11.18 8.92 -15.42
C TYR A 47 12.57 9.24 -14.85
N LEU A 48 12.72 10.36 -14.12
CA LEU A 48 13.95 10.69 -13.41
C LEU A 48 14.30 9.64 -12.35
N TYR A 49 13.30 9.19 -11.58
CA TYR A 49 13.48 8.10 -10.63
C TYR A 49 14.00 6.83 -11.30
N LEU A 50 13.43 6.42 -12.44
CA LEU A 50 13.91 5.28 -13.21
C LEU A 50 15.37 5.43 -13.64
N LYS A 51 15.80 6.64 -14.01
CA LYS A 51 17.20 6.92 -14.38
C LYS A 51 18.18 6.85 -13.19
N THR A 52 17.70 7.05 -11.97
CA THR A 52 18.55 6.99 -10.76
C THR A 52 18.64 5.59 -10.16
N LYS A 53 17.85 4.61 -10.62
CA LYS A 53 17.87 3.24 -10.11
C LYS A 53 18.62 2.30 -11.02
N THR A 54 19.44 1.44 -10.42
CA THR A 54 20.16 0.36 -11.16
C THR A 54 19.16 -0.68 -11.64
N THR A 55 19.27 -1.07 -12.90
CA THR A 55 18.49 -2.17 -13.46
C THR A 55 18.97 -3.50 -12.88
N VAL A 56 18.02 -4.27 -12.38
CA VAL A 56 18.27 -5.62 -11.83
C VAL A 56 17.78 -6.65 -12.83
N TYR A 57 18.66 -7.59 -13.18
CA TYR A 57 18.36 -8.68 -14.08
C TYR A 57 18.20 -9.99 -13.32
N GLU A 58 17.35 -10.84 -13.85
CA GLU A 58 17.23 -12.21 -13.39
C GLU A 58 18.25 -13.09 -14.11
N VAL A 59 19.08 -13.77 -13.32
CA VAL A 59 20.03 -14.77 -13.81
C VAL A 59 19.57 -16.12 -13.28
N SER A 60 19.46 -17.10 -14.18
CA SER A 60 18.96 -18.44 -13.87
C SER A 60 19.93 -19.50 -14.30
N ALA A 61 20.06 -20.55 -13.50
CA ALA A 61 20.79 -21.78 -13.85
C ALA A 61 19.91 -22.99 -13.51
N SER A 62 20.04 -24.07 -14.26
CA SER A 62 19.27 -25.29 -14.05
C SER A 62 20.19 -26.50 -13.84
N VAL A 63 19.91 -27.29 -12.80
CA VAL A 63 20.66 -28.50 -12.48
C VAL A 63 19.70 -29.68 -12.30
N LEU A 64 20.09 -30.83 -12.86
CA LEU A 64 19.39 -32.09 -12.66
C LEU A 64 20.05 -32.85 -11.51
N ILE A 65 19.30 -33.16 -10.49
CA ILE A 65 19.79 -34.04 -9.41
C ILE A 65 19.58 -35.49 -9.83
N LYS A 66 20.68 -36.23 -9.91
CA LYS A 66 20.64 -37.65 -10.19
C LYS A 66 20.07 -38.37 -8.96
N ASP A 67 18.89 -38.97 -9.14
CA ASP A 67 18.30 -39.82 -8.12
C ASP A 67 19.08 -41.13 -8.04
N THR A 68 19.71 -41.43 -6.92
CA THR A 68 20.49 -42.66 -6.72
C THR A 68 19.61 -43.91 -6.62
N LYS A 69 18.30 -43.79 -6.77
CA LYS A 69 17.33 -44.89 -6.68
C LYS A 69 17.34 -45.84 -7.91
N SER A 70 18.02 -45.53 -8.98
CA SER A 70 17.97 -46.29 -10.24
C SER A 70 19.26 -46.98 -10.62
N THR A 71 20.13 -47.35 -9.70
CA THR A 71 21.27 -48.20 -10.04
C THR A 71 20.81 -49.66 -10.06
N PRO A 72 20.86 -50.41 -11.19
CA PRO A 72 20.54 -51.82 -11.25
C PRO A 72 21.55 -52.56 -10.34
N GLY A 73 21.07 -53.21 -9.32
CA GLY A 73 21.86 -53.94 -8.28
C GLY A 73 21.56 -53.51 -6.82
N SER A 74 20.75 -52.47 -6.63
CA SER A 74 20.41 -52.01 -5.25
C SER A 74 19.27 -52.72 -4.62
N GLN A 75 18.56 -53.64 -5.33
CA GLN A 75 17.40 -54.35 -4.75
C GLN A 75 17.81 -55.40 -3.73
N ASP A 76 18.97 -56.07 -3.88
CA ASP A 76 19.49 -57.07 -2.92
C ASP A 76 20.03 -56.44 -1.62
N PHE A 77 20.23 -55.09 -1.63
CA PHE A 77 20.78 -54.36 -0.49
C PHE A 77 19.74 -53.74 0.43
N ALA A 78 18.47 -53.76 0.09
CA ALA A 78 17.41 -53.23 0.91
C ALA A 78 17.31 -53.97 2.26
N ALA A 79 17.55 -55.31 2.23
CA ALA A 79 17.51 -56.15 3.42
C ALA A 79 18.70 -55.91 4.39
N LEU A 80 19.85 -55.53 3.85
CA LEU A 80 21.07 -55.22 4.67
C LEU A 80 21.10 -53.80 5.22
N ARG A 81 20.41 -52.90 4.60
CA ARG A 81 20.20 -51.55 5.10
C ARG A 81 19.37 -51.50 6.37
N ASP A 82 18.50 -52.50 6.56
CA ASP A 82 17.66 -52.60 7.75
C ASP A 82 18.42 -53.18 8.98
N ILE A 83 19.49 -53.93 8.75
CA ILE A 83 20.34 -54.51 9.79
C ILE A 83 21.31 -53.51 10.43
N SER A 84 21.73 -52.50 9.72
CA SER A 84 22.83 -51.62 10.18
C SER A 84 22.41 -50.42 11.03
N GLY A 85 21.14 -50.32 11.44
CA GLY A 85 20.67 -49.18 12.25
C GLY A 85 20.82 -47.79 11.58
N PHE A 86 21.39 -47.72 10.37
CA PHE A 86 21.52 -46.56 9.51
C PHE A 86 20.44 -46.50 8.42
N GLY A 87 19.38 -47.27 8.59
CA GLY A 87 18.26 -47.34 7.71
C GLY A 87 17.42 -46.09 7.73
N LYS A 88 17.24 -45.46 6.57
CA LYS A 88 16.33 -44.36 6.28
C LYS A 88 16.57 -43.03 6.94
N ILE A 89 17.75 -42.46 6.79
CA ILE A 89 17.80 -41.01 6.64
C ILE A 89 17.34 -40.67 5.21
N GLY A 90 16.04 -40.37 5.12
CA GLY A 90 15.42 -39.58 4.15
C GLY A 90 15.36 -40.00 2.69
N SER A 91 14.19 -40.33 2.27
CA SER A 91 13.79 -40.30 0.86
C SER A 91 13.12 -38.99 0.45
N ASN A 92 13.53 -37.88 1.02
CA ASN A 92 13.16 -36.55 0.51
C ASN A 92 14.26 -36.08 -0.43
N GLY A 93 14.45 -36.83 -1.54
CA GLY A 93 15.61 -36.65 -2.40
C GLY A 93 15.87 -35.22 -2.85
N VAL A 94 14.93 -34.59 -3.51
CA VAL A 94 15.19 -33.33 -4.22
C VAL A 94 14.94 -32.11 -3.35
N GLU A 95 14.00 -32.18 -2.41
CA GLU A 95 13.68 -31.06 -1.52
C GLU A 95 14.82 -30.77 -0.53
N ASN A 96 15.44 -31.81 0.01
CA ASN A 96 16.63 -31.67 0.86
C ASN A 96 17.82 -31.07 0.06
N GLU A 97 17.99 -31.46 -1.21
CA GLU A 97 19.03 -30.92 -2.05
C GLU A 97 18.78 -29.43 -2.37
N MET A 98 17.54 -29.03 -2.51
CA MET A 98 17.18 -27.61 -2.66
C MET A 98 17.57 -26.81 -1.42
N GLU A 99 17.27 -27.32 -0.22
CA GLU A 99 17.64 -26.65 1.02
C GLU A 99 19.17 -26.65 1.25
N LEU A 100 19.87 -27.69 0.83
CA LEU A 100 21.35 -27.71 0.83
C LEU A 100 21.91 -26.63 -0.12
N LEU A 101 21.43 -26.53 -1.34
CA LEU A 101 21.84 -25.50 -2.29
C LEU A 101 21.57 -24.08 -1.78
N LYS A 102 20.50 -23.89 -1.01
CA LYS A 102 20.12 -22.62 -0.38
C LYS A 102 20.82 -22.37 0.95
N SER A 103 21.57 -23.34 1.46
CA SER A 103 22.17 -23.24 2.80
C SER A 103 23.20 -22.12 2.89
N LYS A 104 23.29 -21.51 4.10
CA LYS A 104 24.28 -20.48 4.40
C LYS A 104 25.71 -20.99 4.18
N LYS A 105 25.99 -22.26 4.54
CA LYS A 105 27.30 -22.88 4.36
C LYS A 105 27.74 -22.92 2.90
N MET A 106 26.82 -23.30 1.98
CA MET A 106 27.11 -23.33 0.55
C MET A 106 27.38 -21.92 0.01
N MET A 107 26.53 -20.97 0.33
CA MET A 107 26.72 -19.58 -0.11
C MET A 107 28.00 -18.98 0.49
N GLN A 108 28.36 -19.31 1.73
CA GLN A 108 29.61 -18.87 2.36
C GLN A 108 30.85 -19.36 1.59
N LYS A 109 30.84 -20.63 1.18
CA LYS A 109 31.92 -21.19 0.33
C LYS A 109 32.01 -20.46 -1.01
N VAL A 110 30.86 -20.09 -1.62
CA VAL A 110 30.81 -19.32 -2.87
C VAL A 110 31.38 -17.93 -2.67
N VAL A 111 31.00 -17.24 -1.60
CA VAL A 111 31.49 -15.89 -1.23
C VAL A 111 33.00 -15.91 -1.09
N GLN A 112 33.53 -16.89 -0.38
CA GLN A 112 34.97 -17.06 -0.19
C GLN A 112 35.70 -17.40 -1.50
N TYR A 113 35.13 -18.30 -2.31
CA TYR A 113 35.77 -18.72 -3.56
C TYR A 113 35.91 -17.59 -4.57
N LEU A 114 34.87 -16.73 -4.66
CA LEU A 114 34.80 -15.59 -5.59
C LEU A 114 35.26 -14.26 -4.97
N ASN A 115 35.69 -14.23 -3.72
CA ASN A 115 36.07 -13.02 -2.94
C ASN A 115 35.00 -11.93 -3.03
N LEU A 116 33.74 -12.28 -2.74
CA LEU A 116 32.60 -11.38 -2.90
C LEU A 116 32.44 -10.36 -1.76
N GLU A 117 33.25 -10.46 -0.70
CA GLU A 117 33.28 -9.52 0.43
C GLU A 117 33.69 -8.11 -0.02
N THR A 118 34.28 -8.00 -1.19
CA THR A 118 34.71 -6.73 -1.76
C THR A 118 33.95 -6.41 -3.03
N THR A 119 33.49 -5.17 -3.12
CA THR A 119 32.79 -4.68 -4.31
C THR A 119 33.40 -3.35 -4.77
N VAL A 120 33.75 -3.27 -6.03
CA VAL A 120 34.32 -2.06 -6.64
C VAL A 120 33.22 -1.34 -7.44
N TYR A 121 33.07 -0.05 -7.21
CA TYR A 121 32.12 0.79 -7.93
C TYR A 121 32.86 1.89 -8.71
N GLN A 122 32.33 2.21 -9.87
CA GLN A 122 32.68 3.40 -10.64
C GLN A 122 31.72 4.52 -10.36
N LYS A 123 32.21 5.75 -10.12
CA LYS A 123 31.37 6.95 -9.97
C LYS A 123 30.71 7.31 -11.31
N GLY A 124 29.40 7.26 -11.34
CA GLY A 124 28.60 7.73 -12.47
C GLY A 124 27.95 9.10 -12.21
N LYS A 125 27.45 9.74 -13.26
CA LYS A 125 26.75 11.04 -13.14
C LYS A 125 25.46 10.97 -12.29
N PHE A 126 24.74 9.86 -12.36
CA PHE A 126 23.46 9.67 -11.66
C PHE A 126 23.46 8.49 -10.70
N GLN A 127 24.31 7.49 -10.94
CA GLN A 127 24.40 6.29 -10.12
C GLN A 127 25.80 5.69 -10.20
N ASN A 128 26.21 5.01 -9.15
CA ASN A 128 27.46 4.27 -9.12
C ASN A 128 27.23 2.89 -9.77
N THR A 129 28.10 2.51 -10.69
CA THR A 129 28.05 1.21 -11.39
C THR A 129 29.01 0.24 -10.75
N GLU A 130 28.54 -0.94 -10.38
CA GLU A 130 29.37 -2.03 -9.88
C GLU A 130 30.23 -2.59 -11.01
N LEU A 131 31.53 -2.71 -10.74
CA LEU A 131 32.51 -3.31 -11.63
C LEU A 131 32.85 -4.72 -11.14
N TYR A 132 32.91 -5.69 -12.09
CA TYR A 132 33.22 -7.07 -11.78
C TYR A 132 33.92 -7.75 -12.97
N GLY A 133 34.77 -8.72 -12.69
CA GLY A 133 35.50 -9.48 -13.71
C GLY A 133 36.28 -8.55 -14.64
N LYS A 134 36.08 -8.67 -15.96
CA LYS A 134 36.80 -7.90 -16.99
C LYS A 134 36.53 -6.39 -16.96
N THR A 135 35.46 -5.95 -16.29
CA THR A 135 35.12 -4.52 -16.18
C THR A 135 35.81 -3.82 -15.00
N SER A 136 36.35 -4.57 -14.03
CA SER A 136 37.06 -4.02 -12.89
C SER A 136 38.57 -3.89 -13.18
N PRO A 137 39.17 -2.70 -12.99
CA PRO A 137 40.60 -2.50 -13.17
C PRO A 137 41.44 -3.18 -12.10
N ILE A 138 40.83 -3.53 -10.99
CA ILE A 138 41.50 -4.09 -9.81
C ILE A 138 40.76 -5.33 -9.31
N LEU A 139 41.51 -6.21 -8.68
CA LEU A 139 40.99 -7.31 -7.88
C LEU A 139 41.33 -7.04 -6.43
N VAL A 140 40.37 -7.13 -5.55
CA VAL A 140 40.55 -6.92 -4.09
C VAL A 140 40.21 -8.22 -3.38
N GLN A 141 41.14 -8.72 -2.62
CA GLN A 141 40.98 -9.93 -1.83
C GLN A 141 41.12 -9.63 -0.33
N VAL A 142 40.22 -10.16 0.47
CA VAL A 142 40.29 -10.14 1.92
C VAL A 142 41.14 -11.33 2.35
N ILE A 143 42.24 -11.06 3.07
CA ILE A 143 43.13 -12.13 3.57
C ILE A 143 42.53 -12.71 4.86
N ASN A 144 42.17 -11.83 5.78
CA ASN A 144 41.53 -12.21 7.03
C ASN A 144 40.68 -11.06 7.58
N GLU A 145 39.59 -11.43 8.20
CA GLU A 145 38.73 -10.52 8.94
C GLU A 145 39.24 -10.41 10.38
N LYS A 146 39.10 -9.22 10.97
CA LYS A 146 39.41 -8.99 12.39
C LYS A 146 38.10 -9.11 13.18
N PRO A 147 38.04 -9.94 14.21
CA PRO A 147 36.84 -10.15 15.00
C PRO A 147 36.42 -8.87 15.74
N ASP A 148 35.11 -8.72 15.93
CA ASP A 148 34.45 -7.67 16.72
C ASP A 148 34.64 -6.21 16.29
N VAL A 149 35.00 -5.96 15.04
CA VAL A 149 35.14 -4.59 14.52
C VAL A 149 34.09 -4.25 13.49
N LYS A 150 33.43 -3.11 13.65
CA LYS A 150 32.43 -2.62 12.67
C LYS A 150 33.10 -2.23 11.37
N TYR A 151 32.51 -2.67 10.26
CA TYR A 151 32.89 -2.26 8.91
C TYR A 151 32.51 -0.79 8.67
N PHE A 152 33.20 -0.13 7.76
CA PHE A 152 32.88 1.23 7.40
C PHE A 152 31.48 1.30 6.78
N LYS A 153 30.72 2.32 7.16
CA LYS A 153 29.40 2.57 6.57
C LYS A 153 29.53 3.11 5.17
N GLU A 154 30.50 4.02 4.98
CA GLU A 154 30.76 4.66 3.69
C GLU A 154 31.79 3.89 2.87
N PRO A 155 31.61 3.87 1.54
CA PRO A 155 32.59 3.24 0.67
C PRO A 155 33.92 4.01 0.69
N ILE A 156 35.03 3.27 0.58
CA ILE A 156 36.37 3.83 0.54
C ILE A 156 36.63 4.38 -0.86
N ALA A 157 36.90 5.66 -0.98
CA ALA A 157 37.35 6.26 -2.23
C ALA A 157 38.75 5.74 -2.61
N LEU A 158 38.91 5.36 -3.87
CA LEU A 158 40.13 4.76 -4.40
C LEU A 158 40.57 5.51 -5.64
N LYS A 159 41.77 6.09 -5.55
CA LYS A 159 42.43 6.76 -6.69
C LYS A 159 43.66 5.94 -7.12
N ILE A 160 43.72 5.66 -8.43
CA ILE A 160 44.82 4.89 -9.03
C ILE A 160 45.71 5.86 -9.82
N SER A 161 46.97 5.95 -9.45
CA SER A 161 47.97 6.78 -10.15
C SER A 161 49.19 5.95 -10.49
N GLY A 162 49.26 5.41 -11.71
CA GLY A 162 50.33 4.50 -12.11
C GLY A 162 50.36 3.22 -11.29
N ASN A 163 51.42 3.03 -10.50
CA ASN A 163 51.55 1.86 -9.61
C ASN A 163 51.12 2.15 -8.16
N ASN A 164 50.75 3.41 -7.87
CA ASN A 164 50.32 3.83 -6.55
C ASN A 164 48.82 3.84 -6.42
N ILE A 165 48.33 3.51 -5.25
CA ILE A 165 46.95 3.50 -4.86
C ILE A 165 46.77 4.43 -3.65
N GLU A 166 45.81 5.32 -3.68
CA GLU A 166 45.38 6.14 -2.57
C GLU A 166 43.97 5.75 -2.13
N LEU A 167 43.85 5.38 -0.87
CA LEU A 167 42.59 5.00 -0.20
C LEU A 167 42.21 6.09 0.78
N SER A 168 40.98 6.57 0.75
CA SER A 168 40.46 7.57 1.68
C SER A 168 38.98 7.36 1.96
N SER A 169 38.53 7.64 3.17
CA SER A 169 37.12 7.71 3.55
C SER A 169 36.93 8.66 4.72
N GLU A 170 35.72 8.96 5.14
CA GLU A 170 35.46 9.76 6.34
C GLU A 170 36.07 9.12 7.61
N GLU A 171 36.12 7.78 7.67
CA GLU A 171 36.64 7.02 8.80
C GLU A 171 38.12 6.58 8.61
N LEU A 172 38.71 6.82 7.43
CA LEU A 172 40.09 6.42 7.09
C LEU A 172 40.88 7.63 6.58
N LYS A 173 41.96 7.97 7.31
CA LYS A 173 42.95 8.96 6.83
C LYS A 173 43.53 8.48 5.49
N PRO A 174 43.85 9.39 4.56
CA PRO A 174 44.41 9.04 3.27
C PRO A 174 45.63 8.12 3.41
N LEU A 175 45.52 6.91 2.90
CA LEU A 175 46.54 5.87 2.94
C LEU A 175 47.10 5.65 1.53
N LYS A 176 48.39 5.91 1.34
CA LYS A 176 49.08 5.66 0.07
C LYS A 176 49.80 4.31 0.13
N THR A 177 49.58 3.49 -0.89
CA THR A 177 50.18 2.15 -1.01
C THR A 177 50.47 1.80 -2.47
N THR A 178 51.03 0.62 -2.70
CA THR A 178 51.27 0.08 -4.05
C THR A 178 50.51 -1.24 -4.25
N PHE A 179 50.28 -1.61 -5.50
CA PHE A 179 49.66 -2.90 -5.83
C PHE A 179 50.46 -4.08 -5.22
N GLY A 180 49.75 -5.11 -4.78
CA GLY A 180 50.32 -6.34 -4.21
C GLY A 180 50.74 -6.25 -2.74
N LYS A 181 50.72 -5.07 -2.11
CA LYS A 181 50.99 -4.93 -0.68
C LYS A 181 49.72 -5.17 0.15
N THR A 182 49.93 -5.83 1.30
CA THR A 182 48.87 -6.01 2.29
C THR A 182 48.53 -4.69 2.95
N ILE A 183 47.27 -4.32 2.90
CA ILE A 183 46.71 -3.11 3.50
C ILE A 183 45.96 -3.53 4.75
N SER A 184 46.37 -3.05 5.92
CA SER A 184 45.70 -3.33 7.17
C SER A 184 44.65 -2.27 7.42
N LEU A 185 43.39 -2.62 7.18
CA LEU A 185 42.24 -1.83 7.57
C LEU A 185 41.86 -2.17 9.03
N ARG A 186 41.03 -1.34 9.64
CA ARG A 186 40.58 -1.54 11.00
C ARG A 186 39.87 -2.90 11.20
N PHE A 187 39.12 -3.36 10.22
CA PHE A 187 38.24 -4.54 10.27
C PHE A 187 38.77 -5.74 9.47
N ALA A 188 39.72 -5.55 8.55
CA ALA A 188 40.26 -6.64 7.72
C ALA A 188 41.62 -6.27 7.15
N ASN A 189 42.39 -7.29 6.77
CA ASN A 189 43.58 -7.12 5.94
C ASN A 189 43.18 -7.45 4.48
N ILE A 190 43.46 -6.52 3.55
CA ILE A 190 43.15 -6.69 2.14
C ILE A 190 44.39 -6.59 1.28
N ILE A 191 44.35 -7.24 0.11
CA ILE A 191 45.35 -7.03 -0.96
C ILE A 191 44.62 -6.51 -2.19
N ILE A 192 45.18 -5.49 -2.80
CA ILE A 192 44.69 -4.94 -4.08
C ILE A 192 45.69 -5.28 -5.16
N THR A 193 45.28 -5.97 -6.19
CA THR A 193 46.09 -6.34 -7.36
C THR A 193 45.52 -5.77 -8.63
N ARG A 194 46.35 -5.59 -9.65
CA ARG A 194 45.85 -5.23 -11.00
C ARG A 194 45.14 -6.40 -11.63
N ASN A 195 44.03 -6.12 -12.25
CA ASN A 195 43.34 -7.12 -13.05
C ASN A 195 44.02 -7.19 -14.42
N LYS A 196 44.59 -8.32 -14.74
CA LYS A 196 45.24 -8.59 -16.07
C LYS A 196 44.22 -8.69 -17.20
N ASP A 197 43.00 -9.11 -16.88
CA ASP A 197 41.92 -9.31 -17.86
C ASP A 197 41.05 -8.06 -18.03
N TYR A 198 41.47 -6.93 -17.46
CA TYR A 198 40.73 -5.67 -17.54
C TYR A 198 40.64 -5.13 -18.96
N VAL A 199 39.43 -4.90 -19.43
CA VAL A 199 39.13 -4.25 -20.71
C VAL A 199 38.70 -2.81 -20.39
N ALA A 200 39.57 -1.85 -20.76
CA ALA A 200 39.29 -0.44 -20.47
C ALA A 200 38.05 0.03 -21.26
N PRO A 201 37.07 0.68 -20.62
CA PRO A 201 35.96 1.30 -21.32
C PRO A 201 36.43 2.51 -22.14
N LYS A 202 35.61 2.97 -23.11
CA LYS A 202 35.93 4.16 -23.94
C LYS A 202 36.19 5.43 -23.12
N GLU A 203 35.53 5.56 -21.96
CA GLU A 203 35.77 6.67 -20.99
C GLU A 203 36.16 6.05 -19.64
N PRO A 204 37.48 6.02 -19.33
CA PRO A 204 37.95 5.51 -18.05
C PRO A 204 37.49 6.45 -16.91
N ALA A 205 37.05 5.86 -15.82
CA ALA A 205 36.68 6.65 -14.63
C ALA A 205 37.94 7.16 -13.93
N ASN A 206 37.86 8.37 -13.39
CA ASN A 206 38.91 8.96 -12.59
C ASN A 206 38.83 8.57 -11.10
N GLU A 207 37.66 8.12 -10.64
CA GLU A 207 37.43 7.76 -9.23
C GLU A 207 36.67 6.45 -9.13
N TYR A 208 37.17 5.59 -8.26
CA TYR A 208 36.54 4.32 -7.90
C TYR A 208 36.17 4.32 -6.42
N PHE A 209 35.22 3.51 -6.03
CA PHE A 209 34.84 3.29 -4.66
C PHE A 209 34.93 1.79 -4.33
N LEU A 210 35.51 1.48 -3.22
CA LEU A 210 35.61 0.13 -2.70
C LEU A 210 34.68 0.00 -1.48
N LYS A 211 33.77 -0.95 -1.55
CA LYS A 211 32.95 -1.37 -0.42
C LYS A 211 33.46 -2.73 0.06
N VAL A 212 33.74 -2.84 1.35
CA VAL A 212 34.12 -4.10 1.98
C VAL A 212 33.07 -4.45 3.00
N ALA A 213 32.60 -5.67 2.97
CA ALA A 213 31.59 -6.19 3.91
C ALA A 213 32.12 -7.49 4.55
N SER A 214 31.58 -7.88 5.70
CA SER A 214 31.94 -9.14 6.31
C SER A 214 31.45 -10.32 5.47
N ASN A 215 32.19 -11.44 5.57
CA ASN A 215 31.79 -12.69 4.92
C ASN A 215 30.37 -13.08 5.29
N SER A 216 29.99 -12.97 6.58
CA SER A 216 28.63 -13.28 7.03
C SER A 216 27.57 -12.38 6.42
N GLN A 217 27.77 -11.05 6.42
CA GLN A 217 26.81 -10.10 5.82
C GLN A 217 26.66 -10.31 4.33
N THR A 218 27.76 -10.56 3.62
CA THR A 218 27.76 -10.84 2.17
C THR A 218 27.04 -12.14 1.89
N THR A 219 27.29 -13.18 2.69
CA THR A 219 26.63 -14.48 2.59
C THR A 219 25.12 -14.34 2.79
N ASP A 220 24.68 -13.63 3.85
CA ASP A 220 23.27 -13.43 4.15
C ASP A 220 22.56 -12.63 3.04
N ALA A 221 23.26 -11.64 2.47
CA ALA A 221 22.72 -10.84 1.37
C ALA A 221 22.48 -11.68 0.09
N PHE A 222 23.45 -12.50 -0.32
CA PHE A 222 23.29 -13.36 -1.50
C PHE A 222 22.33 -14.53 -1.24
N GLN A 223 22.34 -15.13 -0.06
CA GLN A 223 21.42 -16.19 0.32
C GLN A 223 19.97 -15.74 0.28
N SER A 224 19.68 -14.55 0.83
CA SER A 224 18.31 -13.99 0.83
C SER A 224 17.78 -13.69 -0.56
N ASN A 225 18.66 -13.35 -1.51
CA ASN A 225 18.31 -13.06 -2.89
C ASN A 225 18.29 -14.31 -3.79
N LEU A 226 18.85 -15.43 -3.32
CA LEU A 226 18.85 -16.70 -4.06
C LEU A 226 17.50 -17.39 -3.92
N LYS A 227 16.87 -17.67 -5.06
CA LYS A 227 15.67 -18.51 -5.14
C LYS A 227 16.03 -19.84 -5.73
N VAL A 228 15.64 -20.91 -5.04
CA VAL A 228 15.82 -22.29 -5.50
C VAL A 228 14.46 -22.94 -5.56
N ALA A 229 14.06 -23.45 -6.70
CA ALA A 229 12.74 -24.05 -6.91
C ALA A 229 12.81 -25.20 -7.92
N LEU A 230 11.93 -26.18 -7.82
CA LEU A 230 11.72 -27.19 -8.85
C LEU A 230 11.06 -26.54 -10.06
N ILE A 231 11.51 -26.93 -11.25
CA ILE A 231 10.88 -26.48 -12.51
C ILE A 231 9.49 -27.09 -12.64
N ASN A 232 9.36 -28.39 -12.30
CA ASN A 232 8.09 -29.10 -12.25
C ASN A 232 8.18 -30.15 -11.12
N LYS A 233 7.06 -30.48 -10.48
CA LYS A 233 7.00 -31.45 -9.37
C LYS A 233 7.36 -32.89 -9.81
N ASP A 234 7.19 -33.19 -11.08
CA ASP A 234 7.45 -34.50 -11.65
C ASP A 234 8.88 -34.70 -12.16
N VAL A 235 9.71 -33.65 -12.10
CA VAL A 235 11.07 -33.67 -12.65
C VAL A 235 12.06 -33.24 -11.58
N THR A 236 13.17 -33.96 -11.44
CA THR A 236 14.25 -33.67 -10.48
C THR A 236 15.18 -32.54 -10.96
N VAL A 237 14.62 -31.56 -11.71
CA VAL A 237 15.37 -30.40 -12.22
C VAL A 237 15.11 -29.20 -11.31
N ILE A 238 16.16 -28.72 -10.68
CA ILE A 238 16.16 -27.54 -9.81
C ILE A 238 16.60 -26.32 -10.62
N ARG A 239 15.80 -25.25 -10.54
CA ARG A 239 16.16 -23.92 -11.04
C ARG A 239 16.65 -23.07 -9.89
N MET A 240 17.83 -22.51 -10.05
CA MET A 240 18.39 -21.48 -9.17
C MET A 240 18.28 -20.14 -9.88
N THR A 241 17.78 -19.13 -9.17
CA THR A 241 17.56 -17.79 -9.72
C THR A 241 18.15 -16.75 -8.77
N LEU A 242 18.93 -15.82 -9.32
CA LEU A 242 19.52 -14.72 -8.59
C LEU A 242 19.19 -13.40 -9.30
N ASN A 243 18.54 -12.48 -8.57
CA ASN A 243 18.26 -11.16 -9.07
C ASN A 243 19.40 -10.21 -8.67
N TYR A 244 20.17 -9.73 -9.65
CA TYR A 244 21.32 -8.88 -9.36
C TYR A 244 21.61 -7.88 -10.49
N PRO A 245 22.12 -6.67 -10.17
CA PRO A 245 22.41 -5.66 -11.20
C PRO A 245 23.59 -6.06 -12.11
N GLN A 246 24.64 -6.63 -11.54
CA GLN A 246 25.83 -7.05 -12.27
C GLN A 246 25.66 -8.51 -12.73
N THR A 247 25.32 -8.69 -14.00
CA THR A 247 24.91 -9.99 -14.56
C THR A 247 26.02 -11.02 -14.55
N GLN A 248 27.27 -10.63 -14.89
CA GLN A 248 28.41 -11.55 -14.90
C GLN A 248 28.68 -12.09 -13.49
N LYS A 249 28.62 -11.23 -12.47
CA LYS A 249 28.78 -11.65 -11.07
C LYS A 249 27.75 -12.67 -10.65
N ALA A 250 26.48 -12.43 -11.03
CA ALA A 250 25.39 -13.35 -10.75
C ALA A 250 25.55 -14.70 -11.46
N GLN A 251 26.04 -14.71 -12.72
CA GLN A 251 26.35 -15.94 -13.44
C GLN A 251 27.46 -16.72 -12.74
N ASP A 252 28.54 -16.05 -12.37
CA ASP A 252 29.67 -16.69 -11.67
C ASP A 252 29.25 -17.25 -10.31
N ILE A 253 28.37 -16.56 -9.58
CA ILE A 253 27.80 -17.05 -8.31
C ILE A 253 27.04 -18.35 -8.52
N LEU A 254 26.09 -18.40 -9.48
CA LEU A 254 25.26 -19.59 -9.72
C LEU A 254 26.08 -20.78 -10.25
N ASN A 255 27.01 -20.52 -11.17
CA ASN A 255 27.88 -21.55 -11.67
C ASN A 255 28.84 -22.09 -10.59
N THR A 256 29.37 -21.18 -9.75
CA THR A 256 30.24 -21.57 -8.63
C THR A 256 29.45 -22.30 -7.55
N LEU A 257 28.20 -21.91 -7.29
CA LEU A 257 27.34 -22.60 -6.34
C LEU A 257 27.13 -24.07 -6.77
N THR A 258 26.87 -24.30 -8.03
CA THR A 258 26.77 -25.67 -8.57
C THR A 258 28.07 -26.46 -8.43
N ARG A 259 29.20 -25.81 -8.66
CA ARG A 259 30.52 -26.44 -8.52
C ARG A 259 30.82 -26.76 -7.05
N VAL A 260 30.59 -25.80 -6.14
CA VAL A 260 30.79 -25.98 -4.69
C VAL A 260 29.90 -27.08 -4.16
N TYR A 261 28.63 -27.11 -4.58
CA TYR A 261 27.70 -28.16 -4.21
C TYR A 261 28.19 -29.55 -4.68
N ASN A 262 28.62 -29.69 -5.92
CA ASN A 262 29.15 -30.95 -6.42
C ASN A 262 30.42 -31.39 -5.67
N ASN A 263 31.32 -30.44 -5.40
CA ASN A 263 32.54 -30.75 -4.66
C ASN A 263 32.23 -31.15 -3.20
N ASP A 264 31.34 -30.47 -2.53
CA ASP A 264 30.90 -30.79 -1.17
C ASP A 264 30.24 -32.19 -1.14
N ALA A 265 29.37 -32.49 -2.11
CA ALA A 265 28.74 -33.81 -2.22
C ALA A 265 29.75 -34.92 -2.51
N ILE A 266 30.78 -34.65 -3.30
CA ILE A 266 31.88 -35.59 -3.59
C ILE A 266 32.70 -35.77 -2.32
N GLU A 267 33.05 -34.72 -1.62
CA GLU A 267 33.84 -34.74 -0.37
C GLU A 267 33.14 -35.52 0.74
N ASP A 268 31.84 -35.24 0.94
CA ASP A 268 30.99 -35.94 1.90
C ASP A 268 30.92 -37.45 1.59
N LYS A 269 30.64 -37.79 0.29
CA LYS A 269 30.59 -39.17 -0.13
C LYS A 269 31.93 -39.91 0.01
N ASN A 270 33.03 -39.23 -0.33
CA ASN A 270 34.37 -39.79 -0.14
C ASN A 270 34.71 -39.95 1.32
N SER A 271 34.35 -38.98 2.20
CA SER A 271 34.54 -39.08 3.63
C SER A 271 33.72 -40.23 4.24
N GLU A 272 32.45 -40.37 3.85
CA GLU A 272 31.59 -41.48 4.25
C GLU A 272 32.15 -42.81 3.76
N SER A 273 32.54 -42.91 2.49
CA SER A 273 33.10 -44.13 1.90
C SER A 273 34.45 -44.49 2.52
N LYS A 274 35.28 -43.49 2.84
CA LYS A 274 36.58 -43.74 3.50
C LYS A 274 36.41 -44.29 4.92
N LYS A 275 35.53 -43.67 5.74
CA LYS A 275 35.17 -44.16 7.05
C LYS A 275 34.55 -45.55 6.99
N THR A 276 33.74 -45.80 6.01
CA THR A 276 33.11 -47.09 5.77
C THR A 276 34.19 -48.16 5.40
N ALA A 277 35.13 -47.77 4.53
CA ALA A 277 36.23 -48.64 4.15
C ALA A 277 37.15 -48.99 5.37
N GLU A 278 37.53 -47.98 6.16
CA GLU A 278 38.30 -48.17 7.39
C GLU A 278 37.57 -49.06 8.37
N PHE A 279 36.29 -48.84 8.58
CA PHE A 279 35.43 -49.67 9.46
C PHE A 279 35.35 -51.12 8.95
N ILE A 280 35.15 -51.28 7.65
CA ILE A 280 35.07 -52.61 7.01
C ILE A 280 36.37 -53.34 7.13
N GLU A 281 37.53 -52.69 6.91
CA GLU A 281 38.81 -53.27 7.00
C GLU A 281 39.14 -53.75 8.42
N GLU A 282 38.88 -52.91 9.43
CA GLU A 282 39.01 -53.29 10.82
C GLU A 282 38.02 -54.44 11.16
N ARG A 283 36.83 -54.40 10.61
CA ARG A 283 35.83 -55.43 10.86
C ARG A 283 36.22 -56.76 10.22
N ILE A 284 36.77 -56.73 9.00
CA ILE A 284 37.35 -57.93 8.31
C ILE A 284 38.44 -58.53 9.17
N ARG A 285 39.35 -57.74 9.70
CA ARG A 285 40.45 -58.23 10.61
C ARG A 285 39.90 -58.92 11.87
N ILE A 286 38.93 -58.31 12.53
CA ILE A 286 38.28 -58.83 13.71
C ILE A 286 37.53 -60.12 13.37
N ILE A 287 36.71 -60.13 12.35
CA ILE A 287 35.90 -61.30 11.99
C ILE A 287 36.76 -62.44 11.49
N GLY A 288 37.88 -62.13 10.76
CA GLY A 288 38.85 -63.15 10.35
C GLY A 288 39.48 -63.91 11.52
N ASN A 289 39.88 -63.18 12.56
CA ASN A 289 40.36 -63.75 13.79
C ASN A 289 39.27 -64.57 14.56
N GLU A 290 38.09 -63.99 14.66
CA GLU A 290 36.98 -64.65 15.30
C GLU A 290 36.49 -65.92 14.57
N LEU A 291 36.53 -65.89 13.22
CA LEU A 291 36.23 -67.08 12.40
C LEU A 291 37.21 -68.20 12.66
N GLY A 292 38.53 -67.90 12.65
CA GLY A 292 39.55 -68.91 13.02
C GLY A 292 39.37 -69.51 14.38
N GLU A 293 38.96 -68.71 15.41
CA GLU A 293 38.60 -69.18 16.72
C GLU A 293 37.40 -70.12 16.74
N VAL A 294 36.33 -69.76 15.97
CA VAL A 294 35.13 -70.57 15.88
C VAL A 294 35.38 -71.86 15.11
N GLU A 295 36.14 -71.79 14.02
CA GLU A 295 36.59 -73.00 13.29
C GLU A 295 37.38 -73.95 14.23
N SER A 296 38.29 -73.41 14.99
CA SER A 296 39.03 -74.19 15.95
C SER A 296 38.13 -74.74 17.07
N ARG A 297 37.08 -74.01 17.50
CA ARG A 297 36.08 -74.50 18.47
C ARG A 297 35.16 -75.53 17.80
N LYS A 298 34.77 -75.40 16.54
CA LYS A 298 33.99 -76.39 15.85
C LYS A 298 34.71 -77.67 15.65
N GLU A 299 36.02 -77.62 15.27
CA GLU A 299 36.88 -78.81 15.20
C GLU A 299 36.92 -79.53 16.52
N ARG A 300 37.23 -78.86 17.63
CA ARG A 300 37.31 -79.43 18.98
C ARG A 300 35.92 -79.97 19.42
N PHE A 301 34.83 -79.28 19.15
CA PHE A 301 33.49 -79.68 19.45
C PHE A 301 33.04 -80.89 18.64
N LYS A 302 33.36 -80.92 17.31
CA LYS A 302 33.13 -82.13 16.49
C LYS A 302 33.91 -83.28 16.95
N GLU A 303 35.17 -83.16 17.35
CA GLU A 303 35.98 -84.21 17.88
C GLU A 303 35.45 -84.76 19.21
N SER A 304 34.98 -83.90 20.12
CA SER A 304 34.52 -84.26 21.44
C SER A 304 33.08 -84.79 21.55
N ASN A 305 32.20 -84.34 20.64
CA ASN A 305 30.76 -84.57 20.78
C ASN A 305 30.09 -85.38 19.66
N ARG A 306 30.73 -85.75 18.57
CA ARG A 306 30.20 -86.58 17.45
C ARG A 306 28.89 -86.08 16.82
N ILE A 307 28.72 -84.86 16.57
CA ILE A 307 27.44 -84.30 16.09
C ILE A 307 27.55 -83.90 14.65
N THR A 308 26.52 -84.22 13.81
CA THR A 308 26.66 -84.05 12.37
C THR A 308 25.71 -83.03 11.68
N ASP A 309 24.51 -82.65 12.18
CA ASP A 309 23.66 -81.74 11.48
C ASP A 309 22.55 -81.09 12.30
N LEU A 310 22.49 -79.72 12.27
CA LEU A 310 21.54 -78.95 13.13
C LEU A 310 21.15 -77.64 12.64
N GLU A 311 20.92 -77.50 11.32
CA GLU A 311 21.04 -76.18 10.70
C GLU A 311 19.78 -75.32 10.55
N THR A 312 18.58 -75.85 10.61
CA THR A 312 17.46 -75.15 9.98
C THR A 312 16.62 -74.22 10.92
N GLU A 313 16.44 -74.53 12.17
CA GLU A 313 15.49 -73.76 13.03
C GLU A 313 16.04 -72.53 13.71
N ALA A 314 17.33 -72.45 13.95
CA ALA A 314 17.92 -71.31 14.65
C ALA A 314 18.11 -70.09 13.74
N LYS A 315 18.20 -70.33 12.42
CA LYS A 315 18.47 -69.27 11.43
C LYS A 315 17.29 -68.32 11.23
N LEU A 316 16.08 -68.82 11.25
CA LEU A 316 14.88 -68.05 11.03
C LEU A 316 14.54 -67.05 12.19
N GLY A 317 14.77 -67.46 13.44
CA GLY A 317 14.40 -66.67 14.61
C GLY A 317 15.25 -65.41 14.81
N LEU A 318 16.55 -65.48 14.46
CA LEU A 318 17.48 -64.38 14.69
C LEU A 318 17.33 -63.25 13.68
N GLN A 319 17.00 -63.59 12.46
CA GLN A 319 16.83 -62.60 11.37
C GLN A 319 15.62 -61.72 11.63
N SER A 320 14.49 -62.30 12.05
CA SER A 320 13.27 -61.56 12.33
C SER A 320 13.39 -60.57 13.52
N SER A 321 14.21 -60.91 14.54
CA SER A 321 14.39 -60.06 15.72
C SER A 321 15.16 -58.75 15.39
N ALA A 322 16.13 -58.84 14.47
CA ALA A 322 16.94 -57.66 14.11
C ALA A 322 16.13 -56.62 13.28
N GLU A 323 15.27 -57.13 12.40
CA GLU A 323 14.41 -56.28 11.59
C GLU A 323 13.37 -55.52 12.43
N ALA A 324 12.75 -56.18 13.42
CA ALA A 324 11.77 -55.56 14.31
C ALA A 324 12.37 -54.39 15.13
N ARG A 325 13.62 -54.55 15.61
CA ARG A 325 14.34 -53.47 16.37
C ARG A 325 14.66 -52.24 15.50
N GLY A 326 15.06 -52.50 14.26
CA GLY A 326 15.36 -51.39 13.34
C GLY A 326 14.13 -50.49 13.11
N LYS A 327 12.98 -51.15 12.95
CA LYS A 327 11.71 -50.42 12.73
C LYS A 327 11.25 -49.61 13.95
N LEU A 328 11.44 -50.18 15.17
CA LEU A 328 11.12 -49.48 16.40
C LEU A 328 11.90 -48.17 16.58
N LEU A 329 13.22 -48.23 16.28
CA LEU A 329 14.07 -47.03 16.41
C LEU A 329 13.67 -45.92 15.44
N GLU A 330 13.34 -46.31 14.20
CA GLU A 330 12.84 -45.37 13.18
C GLU A 330 11.58 -44.65 13.62
N ILE A 331 10.62 -45.44 14.12
CA ILE A 331 9.32 -44.95 14.59
C ILE A 331 9.46 -44.06 15.82
N ASP A 332 10.35 -44.44 16.79
CA ASP A 332 10.59 -43.62 18.00
C ASP A 332 11.17 -42.26 17.66
N SER A 333 12.12 -42.21 16.72
CA SER A 333 12.70 -40.91 16.25
C SER A 333 11.64 -40.01 15.64
N GLN A 334 10.78 -40.59 14.77
CA GLN A 334 9.71 -39.80 14.15
C GLN A 334 8.65 -39.35 15.16
N LEU A 335 8.36 -40.17 16.19
CA LEU A 335 7.44 -39.82 17.28
C LEU A 335 7.99 -38.63 18.10
N GLU A 336 9.27 -38.63 18.40
CA GLU A 336 9.91 -37.56 19.18
C GLU A 336 9.88 -36.23 18.43
N ILE A 337 10.21 -36.26 17.13
CA ILE A 337 10.13 -35.09 16.24
C ILE A 337 8.69 -34.55 16.21
N THR A 338 7.71 -35.44 16.03
CA THR A 338 6.29 -35.04 15.94
C THR A 338 5.80 -34.42 17.25
N ASN A 339 6.18 -35.01 18.40
CA ASN A 339 5.83 -34.50 19.73
C ASN A 339 6.48 -33.14 20.02
N ALA A 340 7.75 -32.97 19.64
CA ALA A 340 8.47 -31.71 19.79
C ALA A 340 7.76 -30.59 19.00
N LEU A 341 7.37 -30.87 17.74
CA LEU A 341 6.63 -29.92 16.92
C LEU A 341 5.26 -29.58 17.51
N LEU A 342 4.49 -30.56 17.98
CA LEU A 342 3.20 -30.33 18.65
C LEU A 342 3.37 -29.47 19.91
N GLY A 343 4.41 -29.72 20.68
CA GLY A 343 4.75 -28.93 21.86
C GLY A 343 5.10 -27.48 21.51
N TYR A 344 5.85 -27.28 20.42
CA TYR A 344 6.22 -25.98 19.94
C TYR A 344 5.00 -25.18 19.45
N VAL A 345 4.17 -25.81 18.61
CA VAL A 345 2.93 -25.17 18.09
C VAL A 345 1.98 -24.77 19.23
N ASN A 346 1.85 -25.59 20.29
CA ASN A 346 0.96 -25.33 21.41
C ASN A 346 1.46 -24.23 22.36
N LYS A 347 2.77 -24.07 22.51
CA LYS A 347 3.38 -23.07 23.39
C LYS A 347 3.50 -21.69 22.77
N GLN A 348 3.57 -21.62 21.45
CA GLN A 348 3.77 -20.37 20.74
C GLN A 348 2.43 -19.72 20.35
N GLY A 349 2.32 -18.42 20.52
CA GLY A 349 1.19 -17.62 20.05
C GLY A 349 1.17 -17.49 18.51
N THR A 350 0.10 -16.88 17.97
CA THR A 350 -0.17 -16.73 16.54
C THR A 350 0.75 -15.74 15.80
N SER A 351 1.83 -15.26 16.42
CA SER A 351 2.78 -14.32 15.83
C SER A 351 4.16 -14.91 15.58
N ALA A 352 4.40 -16.15 15.97
CA ALA A 352 5.69 -16.79 15.82
C ALA A 352 5.73 -17.74 14.61
N VAL A 353 6.82 -17.71 13.88
CA VAL A 353 7.13 -18.61 12.76
C VAL A 353 7.49 -20.00 13.31
N LEU A 354 6.93 -21.04 12.74
CA LEU A 354 7.22 -22.42 13.11
C LEU A 354 8.50 -22.92 12.43
N PRO A 355 9.26 -23.82 13.07
CA PRO A 355 10.42 -24.43 12.44
C PRO A 355 10.02 -25.20 11.17
N GLY A 356 10.57 -24.82 10.01
CA GLY A 356 10.12 -25.34 8.71
C GLY A 356 10.76 -26.66 8.28
N ASN A 357 11.94 -27.00 8.81
CA ASN A 357 12.70 -28.18 8.34
C ASN A 357 13.34 -28.94 9.51
N VAL A 358 12.57 -29.82 10.12
CA VAL A 358 12.99 -30.62 11.29
C VAL A 358 13.07 -32.13 10.98
N GLY A 359 13.07 -32.52 9.70
CA GLY A 359 13.16 -33.94 9.34
C GLY A 359 11.89 -34.76 9.54
N LEU A 360 10.72 -34.15 9.51
CA LEU A 360 9.43 -34.84 9.62
C LEU A 360 9.09 -35.53 8.28
N ASP A 361 8.86 -36.82 8.32
CA ASP A 361 8.48 -37.65 7.17
C ASP A 361 6.95 -37.61 6.94
N ASN A 362 6.40 -36.41 6.83
CA ASN A 362 4.99 -36.18 6.54
C ASN A 362 4.80 -34.96 5.65
N PRO A 363 4.59 -35.14 4.34
CA PRO A 363 4.46 -34.02 3.37
C PRO A 363 3.31 -33.07 3.70
N SER A 364 2.20 -33.58 4.18
CA SER A 364 1.02 -32.76 4.53
C SER A 364 1.31 -31.82 5.71
N ALA A 365 1.98 -32.32 6.74
CA ALA A 365 2.34 -31.53 7.90
C ALA A 365 3.37 -30.45 7.52
N THR A 366 4.37 -30.79 6.72
CA THR A 366 5.42 -29.88 6.25
C THR A 366 4.83 -28.77 5.38
N SER A 367 3.91 -29.11 4.47
CA SER A 367 3.21 -28.13 3.64
C SER A 367 2.38 -27.14 4.47
N ASN A 368 1.64 -27.68 5.47
CA ASN A 368 0.82 -26.86 6.36
C ASN A 368 1.67 -25.91 7.20
N ILE A 369 2.84 -26.37 7.68
CA ILE A 369 3.80 -25.51 8.42
C ILE A 369 4.33 -24.38 7.53
N SER A 370 4.66 -24.67 6.28
CA SER A 370 5.14 -23.66 5.33
C SER A 370 4.08 -22.60 5.06
N ALA A 371 2.84 -23.01 4.78
CA ALA A 371 1.72 -22.10 4.56
C ALA A 371 1.42 -21.23 5.79
N TYR A 372 1.46 -21.81 6.97
CA TYR A 372 1.31 -21.07 8.23
C TYR A 372 2.39 -20.00 8.36
N ASN A 373 3.66 -20.37 8.11
CA ASN A 373 4.78 -19.44 8.23
C ASN A 373 4.68 -18.25 7.26
N GLN A 374 4.24 -18.49 6.02
CA GLN A 374 3.99 -17.42 5.06
C GLN A 374 2.95 -16.42 5.58
N LEU A 375 1.82 -16.93 6.09
CA LEU A 375 0.76 -16.07 6.63
C LEU A 375 1.23 -15.24 7.84
N VAL A 376 2.05 -15.84 8.71
CA VAL A 376 2.61 -15.13 9.88
C VAL A 376 3.57 -14.02 9.45
N LEU A 377 4.44 -14.29 8.48
CA LEU A 377 5.36 -13.28 7.95
C LEU A 377 4.61 -12.13 7.27
N GLU A 378 3.56 -12.46 6.51
CA GLU A 378 2.69 -11.47 5.87
C GLU A 378 1.96 -10.60 6.90
N LYS A 379 1.41 -11.24 7.95
CA LYS A 379 0.80 -10.50 9.07
C LYS A 379 1.80 -9.58 9.76
N ASN A 380 3.00 -10.08 10.07
CA ASN A 380 4.03 -9.30 10.76
C ASN A 380 4.46 -8.09 9.91
N ARG A 381 4.61 -8.28 8.59
CA ARG A 381 4.89 -7.20 7.65
C ARG A 381 3.77 -6.15 7.60
N LEU A 382 2.52 -6.60 7.68
CA LEU A 382 1.39 -5.66 7.73
C LEU A 382 1.36 -4.90 9.06
N LEU A 383 1.71 -5.52 10.17
CA LEU A 383 1.75 -4.90 11.50
C LEU A 383 2.85 -3.84 11.64
N GLU A 384 3.86 -3.81 10.76
CA GLU A 384 4.84 -2.72 10.71
C GLU A 384 4.20 -1.38 10.32
N ASN A 385 3.10 -1.43 9.54
CA ASN A 385 2.43 -0.23 9.00
C ASN A 385 0.94 -0.14 9.34
N ALA A 386 0.40 -1.09 10.11
CA ALA A 386 -1.02 -1.16 10.45
C ALA A 386 -1.24 -1.53 11.93
N THR A 387 -2.34 -1.07 12.48
CA THR A 387 -2.74 -1.44 13.84
C THR A 387 -3.32 -2.87 13.88
N PRO A 388 -3.31 -3.53 15.04
CA PRO A 388 -3.93 -4.86 15.21
C PRO A 388 -5.42 -4.94 14.89
N GLN A 389 -6.11 -3.78 14.86
CA GLN A 389 -7.55 -3.68 14.54
C GLN A 389 -7.82 -3.52 13.04
N ASN A 390 -6.82 -3.44 12.19
CA ASN A 390 -7.01 -3.38 10.75
C ASN A 390 -7.75 -4.64 10.27
N PRO A 391 -8.82 -4.50 9.45
CA PRO A 391 -9.60 -5.64 8.94
C PRO A 391 -8.76 -6.72 8.27
N LEU A 392 -7.72 -6.35 7.52
CA LEU A 392 -6.80 -7.28 6.87
C LEU A 392 -5.95 -8.06 7.89
N VAL A 393 -5.52 -7.41 8.98
CA VAL A 393 -4.78 -8.07 10.07
C VAL A 393 -5.68 -9.04 10.83
N ILE A 394 -6.94 -8.66 11.02
CA ILE A 394 -7.95 -9.53 11.65
C ILE A 394 -8.22 -10.75 10.77
N ASP A 395 -8.39 -10.56 9.47
CA ASP A 395 -8.62 -11.64 8.52
C ASP A 395 -7.42 -12.60 8.45
N LEU A 396 -6.22 -12.08 8.28
CA LEU A 396 -4.98 -12.88 8.34
C LEU A 396 -4.84 -13.62 9.68
N THR A 397 -5.25 -13.01 10.78
CA THR A 397 -5.22 -13.68 12.09
C THR A 397 -6.19 -14.85 12.14
N LYS A 398 -7.37 -14.73 11.52
CA LYS A 398 -8.32 -15.84 11.37
C LYS A 398 -7.74 -16.97 10.51
N GLN A 399 -7.14 -16.60 9.36
CA GLN A 399 -6.48 -17.56 8.47
C GLN A 399 -5.30 -18.28 9.18
N ILE A 400 -4.47 -17.54 9.92
CA ILE A 400 -3.39 -18.09 10.73
C ILE A 400 -3.93 -19.08 11.77
N ASN A 401 -5.02 -18.74 12.46
CA ASN A 401 -5.64 -19.64 13.44
C ASN A 401 -6.19 -20.91 12.78
N SER A 402 -6.83 -20.78 11.63
CA SER A 402 -7.32 -21.92 10.85
C SER A 402 -6.15 -22.81 10.41
N MET A 403 -5.09 -22.22 9.86
CA MET A 403 -3.90 -22.93 9.41
C MET A 403 -3.16 -23.58 10.59
N ARG A 404 -3.09 -22.90 11.74
CA ARG A 404 -2.53 -23.47 12.98
C ARG A 404 -3.28 -24.74 13.39
N ASN A 405 -4.61 -24.71 13.35
CA ASN A 405 -5.44 -25.88 13.66
C ASN A 405 -5.15 -27.03 12.68
N SER A 406 -5.00 -26.72 11.39
CA SER A 406 -4.62 -27.71 10.38
C SER A 406 -3.23 -28.32 10.62
N VAL A 407 -2.26 -27.51 11.07
CA VAL A 407 -0.93 -28.01 11.49
C VAL A 407 -1.07 -28.94 12.69
N VAL A 408 -1.80 -28.53 13.72
CA VAL A 408 -2.01 -29.35 14.92
C VAL A 408 -2.71 -30.67 14.57
N GLU A 409 -3.74 -30.63 13.77
CA GLU A 409 -4.49 -31.82 13.34
C GLU A 409 -3.61 -32.79 12.55
N SER A 410 -2.84 -32.28 11.56
CA SER A 410 -1.95 -33.11 10.75
C SER A 410 -0.85 -33.78 11.58
N LEU A 411 -0.25 -33.04 12.53
CA LEU A 411 0.73 -33.59 13.46
C LEU A 411 0.13 -34.58 14.45
N ALA A 412 -1.09 -34.33 14.97
CA ALA A 412 -1.78 -35.24 15.85
C ALA A 412 -2.13 -36.56 15.16
N LYS A 413 -2.58 -36.52 13.91
CA LYS A 413 -2.84 -37.72 13.08
C LYS A 413 -1.54 -38.50 12.84
N ASN A 414 -0.45 -37.80 12.50
CA ASN A 414 0.86 -38.44 12.34
C ASN A 414 1.32 -39.16 13.61
N ARG A 415 1.21 -38.52 14.78
CA ARG A 415 1.55 -39.09 16.07
C ARG A 415 0.79 -40.38 16.35
N SER A 416 -0.53 -40.37 16.12
CA SER A 416 -1.39 -41.51 16.36
C SER A 416 -1.00 -42.72 15.48
N ALA A 417 -0.73 -42.50 14.21
CA ALA A 417 -0.28 -43.52 13.27
C ALA A 417 1.06 -44.19 13.72
N LEU A 418 2.03 -43.34 14.12
CA LEU A 418 3.32 -43.82 14.62
C LEU A 418 3.21 -44.61 15.94
N GLN A 419 2.30 -44.21 16.86
CA GLN A 419 2.06 -44.93 18.10
C GLN A 419 1.49 -46.32 17.86
N VAL A 420 0.55 -46.49 16.92
CA VAL A 420 0.01 -47.78 16.53
C VAL A 420 1.11 -48.66 15.92
N ALA A 421 1.91 -48.11 15.02
CA ALA A 421 3.02 -48.84 14.42
C ALA A 421 4.04 -49.34 15.47
N LYS A 422 4.39 -48.45 16.44
CA LYS A 422 5.27 -48.82 17.57
C LYS A 422 4.77 -50.02 18.35
N GLY A 423 3.47 -50.00 18.78
CA GLY A 423 2.85 -51.09 19.57
C GLY A 423 2.87 -52.44 18.84
N ASN A 424 2.67 -52.45 17.54
CA ASN A 424 2.72 -53.66 16.72
C ASN A 424 4.12 -54.30 16.69
N TYR A 425 5.16 -53.48 16.48
CA TYR A 425 6.55 -53.97 16.45
C TYR A 425 7.07 -54.40 17.84
N GLU A 426 6.60 -53.76 18.92
CA GLU A 426 6.95 -54.19 20.29
C GLU A 426 6.41 -55.61 20.61
N ALA A 427 5.12 -55.86 20.22
CA ALA A 427 4.48 -57.16 20.43
C ALA A 427 5.17 -58.30 19.63
N GLU A 428 5.57 -57.98 18.39
CA GLU A 428 6.28 -58.94 17.52
C GLU A 428 7.66 -59.33 18.13
N ASN A 429 8.41 -58.33 18.63
CA ASN A 429 9.73 -58.55 19.21
C ASN A 429 9.65 -59.45 20.49
N GLN A 430 8.62 -59.27 21.34
CA GLN A 430 8.40 -60.14 22.51
C GLN A 430 8.09 -61.56 22.13
N THR A 431 7.33 -61.77 21.07
CA THR A 431 6.94 -63.14 20.62
C THR A 431 8.13 -63.93 20.10
N ILE A 432 9.01 -63.30 19.35
CA ILE A 432 10.23 -63.89 18.79
C ILE A 432 11.20 -64.30 19.91
N ALA A 433 11.39 -63.48 20.95
CA ALA A 433 12.28 -63.78 22.08
C ALA A 433 11.84 -65.02 22.87
N GLY A 434 10.50 -65.22 22.94
CA GLY A 434 9.94 -66.39 23.65
C GLY A 434 10.16 -67.74 22.89
N HIS A 435 10.29 -67.71 21.58
CA HIS A 435 10.55 -68.91 20.76
C HIS A 435 12.01 -69.35 20.80
N ILE A 436 12.98 -68.44 20.87
CA ILE A 436 14.42 -68.75 20.87
C ILE A 436 14.85 -69.46 22.15
N SER A 437 14.16 -69.24 23.28
CA SER A 437 14.51 -69.84 24.59
C SER A 437 14.23 -71.35 24.73
N LYS A 438 13.61 -71.95 23.75
CA LYS A 438 13.10 -73.31 23.77
C LYS A 438 13.95 -74.34 23.04
N ILE A 439 15.08 -74.00 22.49
CA ILE A 439 15.95 -74.91 21.75
C ILE A 439 16.72 -75.79 22.76
N PRO A 440 16.69 -77.16 22.59
CA PRO A 440 17.43 -78.02 23.46
C PRO A 440 18.92 -77.70 23.53
N SER A 441 19.46 -77.75 24.76
CA SER A 441 20.84 -77.28 25.05
C SER A 441 21.94 -78.04 24.32
N GLN A 442 21.71 -79.27 23.86
CA GLN A 442 22.72 -80.03 23.10
C GLN A 442 22.77 -79.69 21.63
N GLU A 443 21.64 -79.53 20.99
CA GLU A 443 21.53 -78.99 19.68
C GLU A 443 21.96 -77.54 19.69
N LYS A 444 21.71 -76.84 20.80
CA LYS A 444 22.06 -75.46 21.02
C LYS A 444 23.57 -75.20 20.82
N THR A 445 24.43 -75.95 21.41
CA THR A 445 25.88 -75.68 21.32
C THR A 445 26.45 -75.96 19.94
N PHE A 446 26.11 -77.11 19.34
CA PHE A 446 26.60 -77.42 17.98
C PHE A 446 26.04 -76.43 16.89
N ARG A 447 24.78 -76.21 16.90
CA ARG A 447 24.12 -75.18 16.03
C ARG A 447 24.62 -73.82 16.36
N GLU A 448 24.95 -73.55 17.62
CA GLU A 448 25.54 -72.27 18.00
C GLU A 448 26.91 -72.08 17.37
N ILE A 449 27.79 -73.06 17.41
CA ILE A 449 29.11 -73.02 16.82
C ILE A 449 29.01 -72.97 15.27
N GLU A 450 28.16 -73.85 14.66
CA GLU A 450 28.00 -73.95 13.22
C GLU A 450 27.38 -72.64 12.73
N ARG A 451 26.39 -72.13 13.41
CA ARG A 451 25.79 -70.83 13.14
C ARG A 451 26.83 -69.71 13.32
N GLN A 452 27.63 -69.75 14.36
CA GLN A 452 28.69 -68.77 14.56
C GLN A 452 29.72 -68.79 13.43
N GLN A 453 30.10 -69.97 12.96
CA GLN A 453 30.98 -70.15 11.81
C GLN A 453 30.34 -69.57 10.56
N GLN A 454 29.11 -69.97 10.27
CA GLN A 454 28.40 -69.55 9.03
C GLN A 454 28.08 -68.08 9.05
N ILE A 455 27.67 -67.52 10.17
CA ILE A 455 27.47 -66.08 10.32
C ILE A 455 28.79 -65.34 10.12
N LYS A 456 29.89 -65.83 10.71
CA LYS A 456 31.20 -65.20 10.57
C LYS A 456 31.73 -65.34 9.17
N GLU A 457 31.57 -66.49 8.55
CA GLU A 457 31.97 -66.72 7.16
C GLU A 457 31.16 -65.86 6.19
N ASN A 458 29.81 -65.87 6.31
CA ASN A 458 28.95 -65.02 5.49
C ASN A 458 29.21 -63.53 5.74
N LEU A 459 29.46 -63.15 7.00
CA LEU A 459 29.78 -61.81 7.36
C LEU A 459 31.15 -61.40 6.79
N TYR A 460 32.14 -62.32 6.84
CA TYR A 460 33.45 -62.12 6.26
C TYR A 460 33.36 -61.88 4.71
N LEU A 461 32.63 -62.80 3.99
CA LEU A 461 32.40 -62.68 2.57
C LEU A 461 31.61 -61.40 2.22
N LEU A 462 30.61 -61.07 3.01
CA LEU A 462 29.82 -59.84 2.86
C LEU A 462 30.70 -58.59 3.07
N LEU A 463 31.57 -58.63 4.07
CA LEU A 463 32.51 -57.51 4.32
C LEU A 463 33.52 -57.38 3.21
N LEU A 464 34.01 -58.49 2.63
CA LEU A 464 34.88 -58.48 1.43
C LEU A 464 34.15 -57.86 0.22
N GLN A 465 32.92 -58.29 -0.05
CA GLN A 465 32.12 -57.70 -1.08
C GLN A 465 31.90 -56.20 -0.87
N LYS A 466 31.56 -55.85 0.39
CA LYS A 466 31.38 -54.45 0.76
C LYS A 466 32.65 -53.61 0.64
N ARG A 467 33.82 -54.20 0.93
CA ARG A 467 35.14 -53.55 0.70
C ARG A 467 35.29 -53.20 -0.77
N GLU A 468 35.04 -54.20 -1.68
CA GLU A 468 35.17 -53.95 -3.14
C GLU A 468 34.13 -52.93 -3.64
N GLU A 469 32.87 -52.99 -3.19
CA GLU A 469 31.86 -52.00 -3.54
C GLU A 469 32.23 -50.61 -3.05
N THR A 470 32.77 -50.49 -1.84
CA THR A 470 33.21 -49.20 -1.25
C THR A 470 34.41 -48.67 -2.01
N ALA A 471 35.36 -49.57 -2.44
CA ALA A 471 36.50 -49.21 -3.23
C ALA A 471 36.07 -48.69 -4.64
N VAL A 472 35.11 -49.35 -5.28
CA VAL A 472 34.52 -48.92 -6.55
C VAL A 472 33.79 -47.58 -6.35
N SER A 473 33.05 -47.40 -5.22
CA SER A 473 32.34 -46.15 -4.91
C SER A 473 33.33 -44.98 -4.76
N LEU A 474 34.49 -45.23 -4.12
CA LEU A 474 35.56 -44.26 -4.00
C LEU A 474 36.21 -43.90 -5.35
N ALA A 475 36.40 -44.90 -6.22
CA ALA A 475 37.04 -44.70 -7.52
C ALA A 475 36.13 -44.00 -8.55
N VAL A 476 34.80 -44.12 -8.47
CA VAL A 476 33.79 -43.66 -9.44
C VAL A 476 32.86 -42.60 -8.79
N THR A 477 33.42 -41.59 -8.17
CA THR A 477 32.60 -40.49 -7.63
C THR A 477 32.16 -39.55 -8.75
N ALA A 478 30.93 -39.72 -9.23
CA ALA A 478 30.32 -38.81 -10.20
C ALA A 478 29.63 -37.61 -9.47
N PRO A 479 29.60 -36.44 -10.10
CA PRO A 479 28.91 -35.29 -9.52
C PRO A 479 27.42 -35.60 -9.36
N LYS A 480 26.85 -35.16 -8.23
CA LYS A 480 25.44 -35.40 -7.87
C LYS A 480 24.49 -34.55 -8.69
N ALA A 481 24.86 -33.30 -8.95
CA ALA A 481 24.13 -32.41 -9.83
C ALA A 481 24.78 -32.33 -11.20
N ARG A 482 24.00 -32.67 -12.23
CA ARG A 482 24.37 -32.44 -13.64
C ARG A 482 23.83 -31.08 -14.09
N VAL A 483 24.70 -30.23 -14.61
CA VAL A 483 24.29 -28.96 -15.22
C VAL A 483 23.40 -29.24 -16.40
N VAL A 484 22.19 -28.70 -16.41
CA VAL A 484 21.28 -28.70 -17.56
C VAL A 484 21.50 -27.41 -18.35
N ASP A 485 21.41 -26.27 -17.68
CA ASP A 485 21.74 -24.97 -18.22
C ASP A 485 22.74 -24.27 -17.31
N GLU A 486 23.83 -23.79 -17.91
CA GLU A 486 24.72 -22.84 -17.24
C GLU A 486 23.96 -21.55 -16.96
N ALA A 487 24.48 -20.74 -16.03
CA ALA A 487 23.84 -19.50 -15.64
C ALA A 487 23.70 -18.55 -16.83
N TYR A 488 22.48 -18.24 -17.21
CA TYR A 488 22.11 -17.32 -18.28
C TYR A 488 21.31 -16.14 -17.78
N VAL A 489 21.41 -15.03 -18.49
CA VAL A 489 20.75 -13.77 -18.14
C VAL A 489 19.43 -13.65 -18.89
N ASN A 490 18.34 -13.37 -18.16
CA ASN A 490 17.11 -12.94 -18.79
C ASN A 490 17.30 -11.48 -19.28
N PRO A 491 17.16 -11.20 -20.58
CA PRO A 491 17.40 -9.85 -21.12
C PRO A 491 16.39 -8.81 -20.61
N ILE A 492 15.26 -9.25 -20.07
CA ILE A 492 14.22 -8.36 -19.53
C ILE A 492 14.53 -8.06 -18.06
N PRO A 493 14.76 -6.78 -17.69
CA PRO A 493 15.03 -6.44 -16.30
C PRO A 493 13.80 -6.70 -15.40
N VAL A 494 14.05 -7.27 -14.23
CA VAL A 494 13.01 -7.59 -13.25
C VAL A 494 12.61 -6.37 -12.41
N ALA A 495 13.56 -5.47 -12.15
CA ALA A 495 13.34 -4.25 -11.40
C ALA A 495 14.28 -3.11 -11.86
N PRO A 496 13.84 -1.86 -11.78
CA PRO A 496 12.44 -1.46 -11.60
C PRO A 496 11.60 -1.79 -12.85
N LYS A 497 10.35 -2.20 -12.66
CA LYS A 497 9.42 -2.39 -13.78
C LYS A 497 9.00 -1.01 -14.29
N GLY A 498 9.64 -0.53 -15.36
CA GLY A 498 9.46 0.81 -15.90
C GLY A 498 8.01 1.17 -16.18
N SER A 499 7.25 0.26 -16.81
CA SER A 499 5.82 0.43 -17.09
C SER A 499 5.00 0.62 -15.79
N MET A 500 5.31 -0.14 -14.74
CA MET A 500 4.59 -0.04 -13.47
C MET A 500 4.89 1.27 -12.74
N VAL A 501 6.16 1.71 -12.75
CA VAL A 501 6.57 2.98 -12.14
C VAL A 501 5.92 4.16 -12.87
N LEU A 502 5.88 4.13 -14.21
CA LEU A 502 5.21 5.16 -15.00
C LEU A 502 3.69 5.14 -14.80
N LEU A 503 3.08 3.96 -14.70
CA LEU A 503 1.65 3.81 -14.41
C LEU A 503 1.30 4.39 -13.03
N ILE A 504 2.08 4.05 -12.00
CA ILE A 504 1.90 4.60 -10.66
C ILE A 504 2.06 6.13 -10.68
N GLY A 505 3.07 6.63 -11.39
CA GLY A 505 3.27 8.06 -11.56
C GLY A 505 2.09 8.76 -12.22
N LEU A 506 1.54 8.18 -13.28
CA LEU A 506 0.35 8.68 -13.97
C LEU A 506 -0.87 8.70 -13.05
N LEU A 507 -1.15 7.59 -12.38
CA LEU A 507 -2.29 7.48 -11.45
C LEU A 507 -2.15 8.48 -10.29
N THR A 508 -0.97 8.60 -9.70
CA THR A 508 -0.71 9.56 -8.62
C THR A 508 -0.93 10.99 -9.12
N GLY A 509 -0.44 11.30 -10.32
CA GLY A 509 -0.62 12.61 -10.95
C GLY A 509 -2.08 12.96 -11.24
N LEU A 510 -2.94 11.97 -11.47
CA LEU A 510 -4.39 12.16 -11.63
C LEU A 510 -5.12 12.29 -10.29
N VAL A 511 -4.69 11.57 -9.26
CA VAL A 511 -5.32 11.58 -7.94
C VAL A 511 -5.05 12.89 -7.19
N ILE A 512 -3.85 13.46 -7.29
CA ILE A 512 -3.48 14.68 -6.56
C ILE A 512 -4.45 15.85 -6.84
N PRO A 513 -4.71 16.27 -8.11
CA PRO A 513 -5.65 17.34 -8.38
C PRO A 513 -7.08 17.01 -7.95
N PHE A 514 -7.49 15.75 -8.06
CA PHE A 514 -8.79 15.28 -7.59
C PHE A 514 -8.97 15.53 -6.10
N VAL A 515 -8.00 15.12 -5.29
CA VAL A 515 -8.02 15.32 -3.84
C VAL A 515 -7.98 16.81 -3.48
N VAL A 516 -7.12 17.59 -4.15
CA VAL A 516 -7.00 19.03 -3.89
C VAL A 516 -8.32 19.75 -4.20
N ILE A 517 -8.93 19.47 -5.35
CA ILE A 517 -10.21 20.08 -5.73
C ILE A 517 -11.32 19.68 -4.76
N TYR A 518 -11.33 18.40 -4.33
CA TYR A 518 -12.29 17.88 -3.35
C TYR A 518 -12.15 18.61 -2.01
N LEU A 519 -10.93 18.73 -1.49
CA LEU A 519 -10.66 19.42 -0.22
C LEU A 519 -11.05 20.90 -0.30
N LEU A 520 -10.67 21.59 -1.38
CA LEU A 520 -11.07 22.99 -1.58
C LEU A 520 -12.59 23.16 -1.61
N ARG A 521 -13.33 22.19 -2.15
CA ARG A 521 -14.78 22.22 -2.18
C ARG A 521 -15.40 21.93 -0.81
N LEU A 522 -14.76 21.09 -0.01
CA LEU A 522 -15.20 20.75 1.34
C LEU A 522 -15.11 21.95 2.30
N PHE A 523 -14.11 22.82 2.10
CA PHE A 523 -13.92 24.03 2.87
C PHE A 523 -14.70 25.25 2.33
N ASP A 524 -15.48 25.09 1.24
CA ASP A 524 -16.27 26.17 0.67
C ASP A 524 -17.67 26.19 1.32
N ASP A 525 -17.81 27.09 2.28
CA ASP A 525 -19.02 27.27 3.10
C ASP A 525 -19.96 28.34 2.56
N LYS A 526 -19.75 28.83 1.31
CA LYS A 526 -20.54 29.93 0.74
C LYS A 526 -21.71 29.44 -0.08
N VAL A 527 -22.79 30.23 -0.07
CA VAL A 527 -23.94 30.06 -0.96
C VAL A 527 -23.55 30.43 -2.38
N LYS A 528 -23.73 29.55 -3.36
CA LYS A 528 -23.32 29.79 -4.74
C LYS A 528 -24.47 29.97 -5.72
N ASP A 529 -25.48 29.17 -5.58
CA ASP A 529 -26.58 29.10 -6.53
C ASP A 529 -27.95 28.98 -5.83
N LYS A 530 -28.98 28.98 -6.63
CA LYS A 530 -30.35 28.80 -6.17
C LYS A 530 -30.56 27.52 -5.39
N LYS A 531 -29.94 26.39 -5.83
CA LYS A 531 -30.11 25.09 -5.18
C LYS A 531 -29.55 25.08 -3.75
N ASP A 532 -28.41 25.77 -3.55
CA ASP A 532 -27.83 25.96 -2.22
C ASP A 532 -28.78 26.71 -1.30
N LEU A 533 -29.33 27.82 -1.82
CA LEU A 533 -30.23 28.67 -1.03
C LEU A 533 -31.58 28.00 -0.76
N ASP A 534 -32.17 27.30 -1.75
CA ASP A 534 -33.44 26.57 -1.57
C ASP A 534 -33.31 25.48 -0.49
N LYS A 535 -32.18 24.76 -0.45
CA LYS A 535 -31.93 23.76 0.60
C LYS A 535 -31.81 24.38 2.00
N LEU A 536 -31.14 25.54 2.08
CA LEU A 536 -30.84 26.21 3.35
C LEU A 536 -31.98 27.09 3.85
N SER A 537 -32.84 27.59 2.96
CA SER A 537 -33.96 28.48 3.31
C SER A 537 -35.12 27.79 4.01
N HIS A 538 -35.10 26.44 4.13
CA HIS A 538 -36.17 25.66 4.76
C HIS A 538 -37.60 26.01 4.22
N GLY A 539 -37.72 26.08 2.91
CA GLY A 539 -39.00 26.33 2.21
C GLY A 539 -39.42 27.82 2.17
N LYS A 540 -38.52 28.76 2.50
CA LYS A 540 -38.79 30.17 2.29
C LYS A 540 -38.66 30.51 0.80
N THR A 541 -39.54 31.42 0.33
CA THR A 541 -39.59 31.79 -1.09
C THR A 541 -38.32 32.52 -1.53
N LEU A 542 -37.74 32.08 -2.67
CA LEU A 542 -36.72 32.83 -3.39
C LEU A 542 -37.46 33.61 -4.51
N LEU A 543 -37.37 34.94 -4.49
CA LEU A 543 -38.04 35.82 -5.48
C LEU A 543 -37.30 35.85 -6.80
N GLY A 544 -35.98 35.75 -6.81
CA GLY A 544 -35.22 35.78 -8.04
C GLY A 544 -33.72 35.79 -7.81
N GLU A 545 -33.02 35.56 -8.90
CA GLU A 545 -31.55 35.60 -8.99
C GLU A 545 -31.14 36.84 -9.77
N ILE A 546 -30.28 37.68 -9.18
CA ILE A 546 -29.76 38.86 -9.83
C ILE A 546 -28.35 38.54 -10.37
N PRO A 547 -28.12 38.65 -11.69
CA PRO A 547 -26.84 38.28 -12.28
C PRO A 547 -25.71 39.24 -11.86
N SER A 548 -24.48 38.75 -11.84
CA SER A 548 -23.30 39.56 -11.64
C SER A 548 -23.12 40.56 -12.80
N LEU A 549 -22.62 41.75 -12.44
CA LEU A 549 -22.29 42.78 -13.42
C LEU A 549 -20.99 42.44 -14.15
N ASP A 550 -20.97 42.51 -15.45
CA ASP A 550 -19.77 42.44 -16.24
C ASP A 550 -18.98 43.78 -16.10
N ARG A 551 -17.67 43.72 -16.25
CA ARG A 551 -16.84 44.92 -16.18
C ARG A 551 -17.25 45.96 -17.22
N GLY A 552 -17.61 47.19 -16.78
CA GLY A 552 -18.03 48.29 -17.63
C GLY A 552 -19.53 48.39 -17.85
N GLN A 553 -20.36 47.51 -17.28
CA GLN A 553 -21.81 47.68 -17.28
C GLN A 553 -22.26 48.70 -16.23
N SER A 554 -23.39 49.36 -16.48
CA SER A 554 -24.03 50.27 -15.52
C SER A 554 -24.54 49.48 -14.31
N GLU A 555 -24.32 50.01 -13.12
CA GLU A 555 -24.92 49.46 -11.89
C GLU A 555 -26.42 49.76 -11.79
N LEU A 556 -26.96 50.66 -12.62
CA LEU A 556 -28.34 51.09 -12.55
C LEU A 556 -29.12 50.61 -13.75
N VAL A 557 -30.29 50.08 -13.47
CA VAL A 557 -31.31 49.72 -14.48
C VAL A 557 -32.00 51.00 -14.94
N MET A 558 -31.90 51.29 -16.24
CA MET A 558 -32.58 52.45 -16.83
C MET A 558 -33.99 52.15 -17.32
N ALA A 559 -34.78 53.16 -17.55
CA ALA A 559 -36.10 52.99 -18.14
C ALA A 559 -36.00 52.32 -19.52
N ASN A 560 -36.83 51.29 -19.75
CA ASN A 560 -36.82 50.43 -20.96
C ASN A 560 -35.55 49.62 -21.20
N ASP A 561 -34.75 49.37 -20.15
CA ASP A 561 -33.58 48.52 -20.25
C ASP A 561 -34.01 47.04 -20.50
N LEU A 562 -33.38 46.43 -21.51
CA LEU A 562 -33.59 45.02 -21.91
C LEU A 562 -32.44 44.12 -21.48
N THR A 563 -31.60 44.60 -20.61
CA THR A 563 -30.46 43.80 -20.10
C THR A 563 -30.97 42.64 -19.24
N PRO A 564 -30.20 41.54 -19.13
CA PRO A 564 -30.49 40.42 -18.20
C PRO A 564 -30.67 40.88 -16.74
N MET A 565 -30.02 41.97 -16.35
CA MET A 565 -30.16 42.62 -15.06
C MET A 565 -31.56 43.19 -14.85
N ALA A 566 -32.04 43.99 -15.85
CA ALA A 566 -33.39 44.60 -15.85
C ALA A 566 -34.49 43.53 -15.81
N GLU A 567 -34.30 42.43 -16.57
CA GLU A 567 -35.21 41.30 -16.57
C GLU A 567 -35.25 40.57 -15.24
N ALA A 568 -34.10 40.37 -14.61
CA ALA A 568 -33.99 39.78 -13.27
C ALA A 568 -34.82 40.60 -12.25
N PHE A 569 -34.72 41.93 -12.27
CA PHE A 569 -35.53 42.81 -11.41
C PHE A 569 -37.02 42.72 -11.72
N ARG A 570 -37.44 42.64 -13.00
CA ARG A 570 -38.86 42.41 -13.40
C ARG A 570 -39.40 41.09 -12.82
N ILE A 571 -38.59 40.01 -12.85
CA ILE A 571 -38.94 38.74 -12.25
C ILE A 571 -39.10 38.90 -10.72
N VAL A 572 -38.16 39.54 -10.06
CA VAL A 572 -38.20 39.80 -8.60
C VAL A 572 -39.48 40.61 -8.27
N ILE A 573 -39.81 41.66 -9.02
CA ILE A 573 -41.01 42.49 -8.86
C ILE A 573 -42.28 41.67 -9.03
N THR A 574 -42.35 40.87 -10.08
CA THR A 574 -43.50 40.03 -10.35
C THR A 574 -43.75 39.08 -9.18
N ASN A 575 -42.69 38.38 -8.69
CA ASN A 575 -42.80 37.46 -7.57
C ASN A 575 -43.11 38.19 -6.26
N MET A 576 -42.48 39.35 -6.02
CA MET A 576 -42.75 40.19 -4.84
C MET A 576 -44.23 40.62 -4.78
N ASN A 577 -44.85 40.98 -5.91
CA ASN A 577 -46.24 41.41 -5.95
C ASN A 577 -47.23 40.34 -5.52
N PHE A 578 -46.89 39.04 -5.61
CA PHE A 578 -47.69 37.97 -5.02
C PHE A 578 -47.65 37.93 -3.49
N MET A 579 -46.62 38.51 -2.89
CA MET A 579 -46.48 38.57 -1.43
C MET A 579 -47.10 39.83 -0.85
N LEU A 580 -47.16 40.88 -1.63
CA LEU A 580 -47.67 42.18 -1.13
C LEU A 580 -49.22 42.19 -0.96
N PRO A 581 -49.74 42.92 0.00
CA PRO A 581 -51.17 43.10 0.13
C PRO A 581 -51.78 43.77 -1.10
N LYS A 582 -53.02 43.38 -1.45
CA LYS A 582 -53.79 43.99 -2.52
C LYS A 582 -54.28 45.38 -2.12
N LYS A 583 -53.43 46.39 -2.07
CA LYS A 583 -53.72 47.79 -1.86
C LYS A 583 -53.22 48.60 -3.09
N GLU A 584 -53.95 49.68 -3.41
CA GLU A 584 -53.53 50.55 -4.55
C GLU A 584 -52.31 51.39 -4.19
N LYS A 585 -52.18 51.87 -2.93
CA LYS A 585 -51.05 52.68 -2.46
C LYS A 585 -50.52 52.17 -1.13
N GLY A 586 -49.31 52.62 -0.78
CA GLY A 586 -48.76 52.42 0.53
C GLY A 586 -48.13 51.02 0.77
N LYS A 587 -47.64 50.37 -0.26
CA LYS A 587 -46.91 49.11 -0.15
C LYS A 587 -45.49 49.36 0.33
N VAL A 588 -45.17 48.95 1.57
CA VAL A 588 -43.88 49.18 2.20
C VAL A 588 -43.03 47.94 2.07
N VAL A 589 -41.89 48.06 1.41
CA VAL A 589 -40.97 46.96 1.16
C VAL A 589 -39.63 47.27 1.79
N TYR A 590 -39.24 46.46 2.76
CA TYR A 590 -37.92 46.57 3.36
C TYR A 590 -36.92 45.70 2.60
N VAL A 591 -35.73 46.23 2.37
CA VAL A 591 -34.62 45.50 1.77
C VAL A 591 -33.51 45.43 2.79
N THR A 592 -33.18 44.22 3.19
CA THR A 592 -32.18 43.98 4.21
C THR A 592 -31.23 42.85 3.83
N SER A 593 -30.22 42.56 4.65
CA SER A 593 -29.28 41.48 4.47
C SER A 593 -28.71 41.00 5.80
N THR A 594 -27.92 39.91 5.79
CA THR A 594 -27.29 39.47 7.04
C THR A 594 -26.11 40.33 7.41
N VAL A 595 -25.21 40.60 6.43
CA VAL A 595 -23.98 41.34 6.66
C VAL A 595 -23.80 42.45 5.60
N LYS A 596 -22.84 43.33 5.85
CA LYS A 596 -22.46 44.38 4.90
C LYS A 596 -21.84 43.71 3.64
N GLY A 597 -22.17 44.24 2.47
CA GLY A 597 -21.57 43.82 1.18
C GLY A 597 -22.41 42.80 0.40
N GLU A 598 -23.58 42.38 0.89
CA GLU A 598 -24.48 41.48 0.16
C GLU A 598 -25.24 42.18 -0.98
N GLY A 599 -25.26 43.50 -1.01
CA GLY A 599 -25.84 44.27 -2.12
C GLY A 599 -27.23 44.80 -1.85
N LYS A 600 -27.65 44.94 -0.59
CA LYS A 600 -28.98 45.48 -0.20
C LYS A 600 -29.31 46.83 -0.89
N THR A 601 -28.41 47.84 -0.79
CA THR A 601 -28.64 49.15 -1.41
C THR A 601 -28.70 49.09 -2.96
N PHE A 602 -27.87 48.21 -3.56
CA PHE A 602 -27.89 47.94 -5.00
C PHE A 602 -29.27 47.37 -5.40
N VAL A 603 -29.77 46.40 -4.63
CA VAL A 603 -31.08 45.78 -4.88
C VAL A 603 -32.21 46.84 -4.64
N SER A 604 -32.13 47.61 -3.54
CA SER A 604 -33.13 48.64 -3.21
C SER A 604 -33.26 49.69 -4.32
N VAL A 605 -32.16 50.23 -4.82
CA VAL A 605 -32.16 51.26 -5.87
C VAL A 605 -32.71 50.69 -7.18
N ASN A 606 -32.21 49.57 -7.64
CA ASN A 606 -32.65 49.00 -8.90
C ASN A 606 -34.09 48.49 -8.85
N LEU A 607 -34.55 48.00 -7.71
CA LEU A 607 -35.93 47.66 -7.46
C LEU A 607 -36.84 48.91 -7.59
N ALA A 608 -36.47 50.00 -6.93
CA ALA A 608 -37.22 51.27 -6.99
C ALA A 608 -37.26 51.84 -8.39
N LEU A 609 -36.11 51.87 -9.11
CA LEU A 609 -36.02 52.39 -10.49
C LEU A 609 -36.82 51.55 -11.48
N THR A 610 -36.87 50.22 -11.29
CA THR A 610 -37.61 49.30 -12.17
C THR A 610 -39.10 49.36 -11.92
N LEU A 611 -39.53 49.59 -10.67
CA LEU A 611 -40.94 49.78 -10.31
C LEU A 611 -41.49 51.11 -10.78
N ALA A 612 -40.66 52.16 -10.73
CA ALA A 612 -41.06 53.54 -11.02
C ALA A 612 -41.48 53.73 -12.47
N SER A 613 -42.70 54.06 -12.67
CA SER A 613 -43.33 54.24 -13.97
C SER A 613 -44.41 55.34 -13.90
N PRO A 614 -44.95 55.83 -15.06
CA PRO A 614 -46.04 56.79 -15.05
C PRO A 614 -47.26 56.39 -14.25
N LYS A 615 -47.47 55.05 -14.10
CA LYS A 615 -48.57 54.44 -13.33
C LYS A 615 -48.23 54.21 -11.86
N HIS A 616 -46.96 53.99 -11.56
CA HIS A 616 -46.49 53.62 -10.22
C HIS A 616 -45.46 54.63 -9.66
N LYS A 617 -45.97 55.48 -8.73
CA LYS A 617 -45.10 56.42 -8.00
C LYS A 617 -44.35 55.71 -6.91
N VAL A 618 -43.06 55.77 -6.90
CA VAL A 618 -42.18 55.04 -5.98
C VAL A 618 -41.29 56.01 -5.18
N ILE A 619 -41.10 55.72 -3.90
CA ILE A 619 -40.06 56.39 -3.12
C ILE A 619 -39.10 55.36 -2.53
N ILE A 620 -37.79 55.71 -2.53
CA ILE A 620 -36.78 54.94 -1.81
C ILE A 620 -36.27 55.74 -0.63
N ILE A 621 -36.10 55.08 0.54
CA ILE A 621 -35.65 55.67 1.77
C ILE A 621 -34.35 55.02 2.20
N GLY A 622 -33.30 55.77 2.39
CA GLY A 622 -32.03 55.30 2.97
C GLY A 622 -32.10 55.20 4.46
N ALA A 623 -32.66 54.12 5.01
CA ALA A 623 -32.80 53.91 6.47
C ALA A 623 -31.55 53.26 7.11
N ASP A 624 -30.52 52.90 6.35
CA ASP A 624 -29.20 52.61 6.89
C ASP A 624 -28.45 53.92 7.20
N ILE A 625 -28.85 54.59 8.30
CA ILE A 625 -28.28 55.87 8.76
C ILE A 625 -26.90 55.69 9.41
N ARG A 626 -26.47 54.43 9.73
CA ARG A 626 -25.12 54.12 10.25
C ARG A 626 -24.08 54.07 9.14
N ASN A 627 -24.47 53.55 7.98
CA ASN A 627 -23.54 53.40 6.82
C ASN A 627 -24.28 53.77 5.53
N PRO A 628 -24.54 55.07 5.34
CA PRO A 628 -25.30 55.59 4.21
C PRO A 628 -24.67 55.26 2.89
N GLN A 629 -25.28 54.34 2.14
CA GLN A 629 -24.79 53.93 0.80
C GLN A 629 -25.62 54.50 -0.35
N LEU A 630 -26.84 54.96 -0.06
CA LEU A 630 -27.72 55.50 -1.10
C LEU A 630 -27.15 56.77 -1.76
N GLN A 631 -26.43 57.57 -0.96
CA GLN A 631 -25.79 58.81 -1.44
C GLN A 631 -24.68 58.57 -2.49
N ARG A 632 -24.15 57.35 -2.61
CA ARG A 632 -23.16 57.02 -3.65
C ARG A 632 -23.73 57.15 -5.08
N TYR A 633 -25.02 57.06 -5.22
CA TYR A 633 -25.71 57.26 -6.51
C TYR A 633 -26.02 58.71 -6.82
N ASN A 634 -25.89 59.61 -5.83
CA ASN A 634 -25.93 61.07 -6.02
C ASN A 634 -24.94 61.74 -5.06
N PRO A 635 -23.64 61.81 -5.44
CA PRO A 635 -22.58 62.31 -4.54
C PRO A 635 -22.79 63.78 -4.10
N SER A 636 -23.57 64.58 -4.86
CA SER A 636 -23.88 65.97 -4.49
C SER A 636 -24.75 66.07 -3.25
N ARG A 637 -25.39 64.99 -2.83
CA ARG A 637 -26.24 64.93 -1.64
C ARG A 637 -25.55 64.42 -0.39
N LYS A 638 -24.24 64.14 -0.47
CA LYS A 638 -23.50 63.66 0.67
C LYS A 638 -23.30 64.73 1.71
N GLY A 639 -23.79 64.49 2.95
CA GLY A 639 -23.67 65.41 4.09
C GLY A 639 -24.71 66.54 4.08
N LEU A 640 -25.72 66.51 3.22
CA LEU A 640 -26.91 67.35 3.28
C LEU A 640 -28.04 66.69 4.05
N ASP A 641 -29.04 67.48 4.42
CA ASP A 641 -30.22 67.02 5.19
C ASP A 641 -30.95 65.88 4.50
N GLY A 642 -31.42 64.96 5.33
CA GLY A 642 -32.12 63.75 4.89
C GLY A 642 -32.91 63.10 6.05
N LEU A 643 -33.01 61.78 6.01
CA LEU A 643 -33.76 61.06 7.03
C LEU A 643 -33.30 61.35 8.45
N THR A 644 -31.99 61.42 8.71
CA THR A 644 -31.43 61.68 10.05
C THR A 644 -31.90 63.04 10.55
N GLU A 645 -31.80 64.08 9.73
CA GLU A 645 -32.17 65.45 10.10
C GLU A 645 -33.66 65.53 10.41
N TYR A 646 -34.52 64.91 9.60
CA TYR A 646 -35.94 64.80 9.87
C TYR A 646 -36.24 64.07 11.19
N LEU A 647 -35.49 63.01 11.54
CA LEU A 647 -35.73 62.24 12.75
C LEU A 647 -35.35 62.96 14.03
N TYR A 648 -34.40 63.88 14.05
CA TYR A 648 -34.01 64.59 15.26
C TYR A 648 -34.52 66.04 15.34
N ASN A 649 -34.88 66.69 14.20
CA ASN A 649 -35.32 68.08 14.14
C ASN A 649 -36.84 68.15 13.90
N ASP A 650 -37.58 68.62 14.85
CA ASP A 650 -39.04 68.69 14.79
C ASP A 650 -39.54 69.70 13.78
N ASP A 651 -38.74 70.73 13.43
CA ASP A 651 -39.07 71.76 12.47
C ASP A 651 -38.89 71.30 11.01
N GLU A 652 -38.19 70.19 10.77
CA GLU A 652 -37.93 69.66 9.43
C GLU A 652 -39.18 68.99 8.87
N LYS A 653 -39.62 69.44 7.70
CA LYS A 653 -40.81 68.93 7.02
C LYS A 653 -40.41 67.77 6.07
N ILE A 654 -41.37 66.91 5.81
CA ILE A 654 -41.18 65.75 4.91
C ILE A 654 -40.84 66.22 3.50
N GLU A 655 -41.46 67.28 3.02
CA GLU A 655 -41.26 67.84 1.67
C GLU A 655 -39.81 68.31 1.48
N ASP A 656 -39.11 68.72 2.49
CA ASP A 656 -37.74 69.26 2.44
C ASP A 656 -36.70 68.14 2.22
N ILE A 657 -36.99 66.92 2.64
CA ILE A 657 -36.09 65.74 2.55
C ILE A 657 -36.39 64.83 1.34
N ILE A 658 -37.49 65.08 0.63
CA ILE A 658 -37.86 64.33 -0.58
C ILE A 658 -37.19 64.94 -1.80
N HIS A 659 -36.44 64.10 -2.55
CA HIS A 659 -35.78 64.57 -3.77
C HIS A 659 -36.14 63.66 -4.92
N ILE A 660 -36.32 64.23 -6.13
CA ILE A 660 -36.55 63.47 -7.35
C ILE A 660 -35.23 62.76 -7.74
N SER A 661 -35.34 61.49 -8.11
CA SER A 661 -34.18 60.72 -8.54
C SER A 661 -33.66 61.27 -9.89
N SER A 662 -32.31 61.37 -9.99
CA SER A 662 -31.65 61.79 -11.21
C SER A 662 -31.81 60.79 -12.37
N PHE A 663 -32.28 59.56 -12.08
CA PHE A 663 -32.33 58.44 -13.00
C PHE A 663 -33.77 58.13 -13.49
N ASN A 664 -34.79 58.45 -12.67
CA ASN A 664 -36.20 58.20 -13.03
C ASN A 664 -37.11 59.26 -12.37
N LYS A 665 -37.78 60.05 -13.14
CA LYS A 665 -38.70 61.15 -12.67
C LYS A 665 -39.93 60.65 -11.86
N TYR A 666 -40.18 59.35 -11.88
CA TYR A 666 -41.31 58.74 -11.15
C TYR A 666 -40.80 58.05 -9.83
N CYS A 667 -39.51 58.16 -9.53
CA CYS A 667 -38.88 57.67 -8.32
C CYS A 667 -38.36 58.87 -7.52
N ASP A 668 -38.89 59.04 -6.32
CA ASP A 668 -38.39 60.00 -5.33
C ASP A 668 -37.46 59.31 -4.38
N VAL A 669 -36.56 60.07 -3.76
CA VAL A 669 -35.51 59.52 -2.88
C VAL A 669 -35.43 60.37 -1.58
N ILE A 670 -35.44 59.67 -0.43
CA ILE A 670 -35.00 60.26 0.84
C ILE A 670 -33.64 59.65 1.15
N TYR A 671 -32.60 60.50 1.14
CA TYR A 671 -31.26 60.12 1.51
C TYR A 671 -31.14 59.94 3.04
N SER A 672 -30.19 59.15 3.50
CA SER A 672 -29.99 58.89 4.92
C SER A 672 -29.62 60.13 5.75
N GLY A 673 -29.05 61.14 5.13
CA GLY A 673 -28.58 62.33 5.84
C GLY A 673 -27.15 62.14 6.43
N SER A 674 -26.88 62.89 7.51
CA SER A 674 -25.66 62.78 8.29
C SER A 674 -25.66 61.52 9.16
N ILE A 675 -24.49 61.04 9.59
CA ILE A 675 -24.40 59.85 10.46
C ILE A 675 -24.61 60.31 11.91
N PRO A 676 -25.69 59.88 12.59
CA PRO A 676 -25.96 60.33 13.92
C PRO A 676 -25.20 59.51 14.97
N PRO A 677 -24.96 60.06 16.20
CA PRO A 677 -24.35 59.30 17.29
C PRO A 677 -25.26 58.22 17.83
N ASN A 678 -26.60 58.40 17.79
CA ASN A 678 -27.61 57.46 18.35
C ASN A 678 -28.59 56.96 17.29
N PRO A 679 -28.18 56.12 16.34
CA PRO A 679 -29.06 55.72 15.23
C PRO A 679 -30.34 54.98 15.69
N ALA A 680 -30.17 54.08 16.65
CA ALA A 680 -31.30 53.25 17.16
C ALA A 680 -32.37 54.13 17.86
N ASP A 681 -31.98 55.10 18.67
CA ASP A 681 -32.89 55.97 19.39
C ASP A 681 -33.69 56.84 18.42
N LEU A 682 -33.04 57.35 17.37
CA LEU A 682 -33.68 58.15 16.35
C LEU A 682 -34.70 57.31 15.53
N LEU A 683 -34.36 56.10 15.18
CA LEU A 683 -35.29 55.23 14.41
C LEU A 683 -36.49 54.74 15.27
N SER A 684 -36.37 54.80 16.61
CA SER A 684 -37.43 54.38 17.54
C SER A 684 -38.22 55.49 18.17
N ASN A 685 -37.99 56.77 17.82
CA ASN A 685 -38.65 57.92 18.37
C ASN A 685 -40.09 58.17 17.89
N GLY A 686 -40.64 57.32 17.02
CA GLY A 686 -41.98 57.38 16.43
C GLY A 686 -42.08 58.26 15.18
N ARG A 687 -41.11 59.13 14.89
CA ARG A 687 -41.14 59.98 13.69
C ARG A 687 -40.91 59.17 12.40
N PHE A 688 -40.18 58.10 12.47
CA PHE A 688 -40.00 57.22 11.33
C PHE A 688 -41.33 56.54 10.93
N GLU A 689 -42.15 56.15 11.91
CA GLU A 689 -43.49 55.58 11.67
C GLU A 689 -44.43 56.62 11.04
N ILE A 690 -44.44 57.84 11.53
CA ILE A 690 -45.22 58.96 11.02
C ILE A 690 -44.80 59.24 9.56
N LEU A 691 -43.48 59.23 9.23
CA LEU A 691 -42.96 59.40 7.91
C LEU A 691 -43.51 58.33 6.96
N ILE A 692 -43.38 57.05 7.36
CA ILE A 692 -43.88 55.96 6.54
C ILE A 692 -45.37 56.04 6.29
N ASP A 693 -46.17 56.43 7.32
CA ASP A 693 -47.61 56.53 7.20
C ASP A 693 -48.04 57.66 6.25
N GLN A 694 -47.32 58.78 6.24
CA GLN A 694 -47.58 59.87 5.30
C GLN A 694 -47.18 59.48 3.90
N LEU A 695 -46.03 58.81 3.72
CA LEU A 695 -45.57 58.35 2.39
C LEU A 695 -46.50 57.27 1.80
N LYS A 696 -47.11 56.44 2.60
CA LYS A 696 -48.11 55.46 2.14
C LYS A 696 -49.35 56.12 1.45
N LEU A 697 -49.66 57.34 1.77
CA LEU A 697 -50.76 58.04 1.16
C LEU A 697 -50.44 58.59 -0.22
N ILE A 698 -49.14 58.84 -0.49
CA ILE A 698 -48.65 59.52 -1.68
C ILE A 698 -48.12 58.53 -2.68
N TYR A 699 -47.34 57.53 -2.23
CA TYR A 699 -46.63 56.60 -3.10
C TYR A 699 -47.29 55.23 -3.14
N GLU A 700 -47.22 54.57 -4.25
CA GLU A 700 -47.68 53.17 -4.37
C GLU A 700 -46.73 52.23 -3.68
N TYR A 701 -45.41 52.44 -3.86
CA TYR A 701 -44.35 51.65 -3.23
C TYR A 701 -43.42 52.57 -2.45
N VAL A 702 -43.18 52.16 -1.20
CA VAL A 702 -42.20 52.74 -0.31
C VAL A 702 -41.10 51.71 -0.08
N ILE A 703 -39.93 51.88 -0.72
CA ILE A 703 -38.79 50.98 -0.64
C ILE A 703 -37.85 51.51 0.46
N VAL A 704 -37.58 50.71 1.46
CA VAL A 704 -36.72 51.09 2.58
C VAL A 704 -35.41 50.27 2.55
N ASP A 705 -34.32 50.95 2.24
CA ASP A 705 -32.96 50.37 2.30
C ASP A 705 -32.49 50.35 3.77
N THR A 706 -32.48 49.21 4.38
CA THR A 706 -32.25 49.08 5.85
C THR A 706 -30.82 48.64 6.17
N ALA A 707 -30.42 48.70 7.43
CA ALA A 707 -29.15 48.17 7.93
C ALA A 707 -29.10 46.64 7.97
N PRO A 708 -27.91 46.02 7.90
CA PRO A 708 -27.75 44.55 7.98
C PRO A 708 -28.16 44.01 9.37
N LEU A 709 -28.94 42.94 9.40
CA LEU A 709 -29.61 42.45 10.60
C LEU A 709 -28.67 41.84 11.65
N MET A 710 -27.52 41.31 11.26
CA MET A 710 -26.60 40.65 12.19
C MET A 710 -25.77 41.67 12.98
N LEU A 711 -25.53 42.83 12.40
CA LEU A 711 -24.61 43.84 12.95
C LEU A 711 -25.33 44.84 13.88
N VAL A 712 -26.62 45.14 13.61
CA VAL A 712 -27.34 46.18 14.31
C VAL A 712 -28.82 45.82 14.48
N THR A 713 -29.48 46.40 15.52
CA THR A 713 -30.89 46.15 15.81
C THR A 713 -31.84 47.09 15.07
N ASP A 714 -31.33 48.08 14.37
CA ASP A 714 -32.05 49.20 13.80
C ASP A 714 -33.23 48.76 12.89
N THR A 715 -33.01 47.78 12.06
CA THR A 715 -34.01 47.20 11.15
C THR A 715 -35.14 46.47 11.91
N PHE A 716 -34.83 45.87 13.08
CA PHE A 716 -35.86 45.20 13.90
C PHE A 716 -36.80 46.18 14.58
N LEU A 717 -36.36 47.42 14.92
CA LEU A 717 -37.15 48.39 15.60
C LEU A 717 -38.42 48.77 14.83
N ASN A 718 -38.33 48.79 13.51
CA ASN A 718 -39.41 49.23 12.65
C ASN A 718 -39.84 48.12 11.67
N ALA A 719 -39.47 46.87 11.89
CA ALA A 719 -39.78 45.75 11.01
C ALA A 719 -41.27 45.51 10.82
N ASP A 720 -42.11 45.91 11.77
CA ASP A 720 -43.56 45.80 11.74
C ASP A 720 -44.22 46.74 10.75
N LEU A 721 -43.54 47.79 10.29
CA LEU A 721 -44.00 48.71 9.28
C LEU A 721 -43.95 48.12 7.86
N ALA A 722 -43.22 47.06 7.64
CA ALA A 722 -43.01 46.43 6.34
C ALA A 722 -44.20 45.51 5.97
N ASP A 723 -44.74 45.64 4.75
CA ASP A 723 -45.66 44.70 4.15
C ASP A 723 -44.92 43.44 3.62
N ALA A 724 -43.69 43.62 3.19
CA ALA A 724 -42.78 42.51 2.81
C ALA A 724 -41.32 42.89 3.08
N THR A 725 -40.51 41.88 3.40
CA THR A 725 -39.05 42.06 3.58
C THR A 725 -38.29 41.23 2.55
N LEU A 726 -37.48 41.91 1.74
CA LEU A 726 -36.59 41.30 0.76
C LEU A 726 -35.22 41.07 1.43
N TYR A 727 -34.91 39.80 1.61
CA TYR A 727 -33.68 39.40 2.25
C TYR A 727 -32.59 39.07 1.24
N VAL A 728 -31.63 39.96 1.10
CA VAL A 728 -30.60 39.88 0.09
C VAL A 728 -29.46 39.00 0.60
N THR A 729 -29.09 37.99 -0.18
CA THR A 729 -27.93 37.12 -0.02
C THR A 729 -27.05 37.23 -1.25
N ARG A 730 -25.76 37.10 -1.16
CA ARG A 730 -24.83 37.29 -2.28
C ARG A 730 -24.10 35.98 -2.60
N SER A 731 -24.19 35.57 -3.87
CA SER A 731 -23.54 34.37 -4.39
C SER A 731 -22.01 34.46 -4.22
N GLY A 732 -21.37 33.39 -3.73
CA GLY A 732 -19.93 33.32 -3.51
C GLY A 732 -19.42 34.19 -2.36
N PHE A 733 -20.29 34.88 -1.62
CA PHE A 733 -19.96 35.80 -0.53
C PHE A 733 -20.62 35.39 0.78
N THR A 734 -21.97 35.24 0.79
CA THR A 734 -22.73 34.87 1.99
C THR A 734 -22.40 33.45 2.43
N GLU A 735 -22.00 33.29 3.69
CA GLU A 735 -21.77 32.00 4.30
C GLU A 735 -23.09 31.25 4.54
N LYS A 736 -23.07 29.93 4.39
CA LYS A 736 -24.25 29.07 4.59
C LYS A 736 -24.82 29.21 6.01
N SER A 737 -23.97 29.39 7.00
CA SER A 737 -24.34 29.66 8.39
C SER A 737 -25.17 30.91 8.59
N LEU A 738 -24.98 31.93 7.73
CA LEU A 738 -25.73 33.19 7.80
C LEU A 738 -27.18 33.03 7.32
N ILE A 739 -27.47 32.03 6.49
CA ILE A 739 -28.85 31.71 6.09
C ILE A 739 -29.63 31.14 7.29
N ASP A 740 -28.97 30.35 8.14
CA ASP A 740 -29.60 29.87 9.38
C ASP A 740 -29.97 31.01 10.33
N PHE A 741 -29.11 32.05 10.41
CA PHE A 741 -29.45 33.28 11.14
C PHE A 741 -30.69 33.94 10.57
N ALA A 742 -30.75 34.12 9.23
CA ALA A 742 -31.90 34.70 8.56
C ALA A 742 -33.19 33.90 8.85
N ASN A 743 -33.12 32.57 8.73
CA ASN A 743 -34.24 31.69 9.04
C ASN A 743 -34.73 31.82 10.48
N LYS A 744 -33.83 31.96 11.46
CA LYS A 744 -34.18 32.17 12.87
C LYS A 744 -34.94 33.48 13.07
N GLN A 745 -34.48 34.60 12.42
CA GLN A 745 -35.18 35.89 12.55
C GLN A 745 -36.56 35.85 11.92
N ILE A 746 -36.72 35.20 10.78
CA ILE A 746 -38.01 35.04 10.08
C ILE A 746 -38.95 34.14 10.89
N ASN A 747 -38.47 33.00 11.39
CA ASN A 747 -39.27 32.04 12.14
C ASN A 747 -39.71 32.61 13.52
N SER A 748 -38.90 33.46 14.17
CA SER A 748 -39.27 34.20 15.39
C SER A 748 -40.20 35.39 15.16
N LYS A 749 -40.66 35.61 13.93
CA LYS A 749 -41.51 36.68 13.48
C LYS A 749 -40.97 38.08 13.76
N ARG A 750 -39.66 38.21 13.94
CA ARG A 750 -38.98 39.52 14.06
C ARG A 750 -38.93 40.24 12.72
N ILE A 751 -39.03 39.46 11.62
CA ILE A 751 -39.19 39.93 10.28
C ILE A 751 -40.44 39.24 9.69
N ARG A 752 -41.32 40.02 9.15
CA ARG A 752 -42.58 39.51 8.63
C ARG A 752 -42.52 39.41 7.09
N ASN A 753 -43.26 38.44 6.55
CA ASN A 753 -43.42 38.26 5.11
C ASN A 753 -42.10 38.39 4.34
N ALA A 754 -41.11 37.61 4.75
CA ALA A 754 -39.75 37.67 4.19
C ALA A 754 -39.53 36.68 3.05
N ALA A 755 -38.85 37.15 2.01
CA ALA A 755 -38.39 36.30 0.93
C ALA A 755 -36.93 36.62 0.56
N PHE A 756 -36.23 35.62 0.07
CA PHE A 756 -34.84 35.77 -0.32
C PHE A 756 -34.67 36.32 -1.75
N ILE A 757 -33.57 37.02 -1.95
CA ILE A 757 -33.03 37.40 -3.26
C ILE A 757 -31.57 36.93 -3.29
N LEU A 758 -31.18 36.21 -4.33
CA LEU A 758 -29.79 35.81 -4.54
C LEU A 758 -29.14 36.80 -5.50
N ASN A 759 -28.26 37.62 -4.96
CA ASN A 759 -27.55 38.69 -5.69
C ASN A 759 -26.19 38.23 -6.20
N ASP A 760 -25.66 38.88 -7.22
CA ASP A 760 -24.32 38.67 -7.79
C ASP A 760 -24.09 37.23 -8.24
N VAL A 761 -25.10 36.63 -8.87
CA VAL A 761 -25.00 35.26 -9.37
C VAL A 761 -24.19 35.24 -10.66
N SER A 762 -23.10 34.47 -10.66
CA SER A 762 -22.30 34.31 -11.89
C SER A 762 -23.13 33.66 -13.01
N LYS A 763 -22.84 33.98 -14.26
CA LYS A 763 -23.55 33.44 -15.45
C LYS A 763 -23.60 31.91 -15.47
N ASP A 764 -22.57 31.27 -14.92
CA ASP A 764 -22.47 29.79 -14.83
C ASP A 764 -23.40 29.17 -13.77
N ASN A 765 -23.81 29.95 -12.76
CA ASN A 765 -24.61 29.51 -11.61
C ASN A 765 -26.07 29.97 -11.70
N LEU A 766 -26.42 30.80 -12.68
CA LEU A 766 -27.80 31.21 -12.93
C LEU A 766 -28.66 30.00 -13.31
N GLY A 767 -29.82 29.89 -12.68
CA GLY A 767 -30.77 28.80 -12.91
C GLY A 767 -31.41 28.78 -14.30
N TYR A 768 -32.47 28.02 -14.46
CA TYR A 768 -33.12 27.62 -15.70
C TYR A 768 -33.36 28.74 -16.74
N GLY A 769 -33.45 30.00 -16.34
CA GLY A 769 -33.70 31.15 -17.26
C GLY A 769 -32.57 31.41 -18.25
N ASN A 770 -31.34 31.06 -17.94
CA ASN A 770 -30.20 31.35 -18.81
C ASN A 770 -29.88 30.21 -19.82
N LYS A 771 -30.48 29.03 -19.64
CA LYS A 771 -30.31 27.91 -20.57
C LYS A 771 -31.12 28.06 -21.85
N TYR A 772 -32.15 28.91 -21.83
CA TYR A 772 -33.09 29.13 -22.94
C TYR A 772 -33.04 30.58 -23.47
N GLY A 773 -31.94 31.34 -23.25
CA GLY A 773 -31.56 32.53 -23.97
C GLY A 773 -32.73 33.46 -24.42
N TYR A 774 -33.52 34.01 -23.49
CA TYR A 774 -34.38 35.16 -23.79
C TYR A 774 -33.50 36.43 -23.84
N GLY A 775 -32.57 36.45 -24.79
CA GLY A 775 -31.74 37.61 -25.08
C GLY A 775 -31.58 37.68 -26.59
N TYR A 776 -32.18 38.65 -27.23
CA TYR A 776 -31.83 39.07 -28.58
C TYR A 776 -30.38 39.55 -28.64
N GLY A 777 -29.41 38.67 -28.48
CA GLY A 777 -27.97 38.95 -28.61
C GLY A 777 -27.39 37.96 -29.60
N VAL A 778 -26.78 38.42 -30.64
CA VAL A 778 -26.04 37.64 -31.64
C VAL A 778 -24.98 36.82 -30.87
N ASP A 779 -25.03 35.49 -30.94
CA ASP A 779 -24.09 34.56 -30.32
C ASP A 779 -22.73 34.60 -31.06
N ASN A 780 -21.88 35.51 -30.68
CA ASN A 780 -20.51 35.70 -31.23
C ASN A 780 -19.47 34.72 -30.66
N ARG A 781 -19.89 33.60 -30.05
CA ARG A 781 -18.97 32.63 -29.49
C ARG A 781 -18.29 31.79 -30.57
N THR A 782 -16.96 31.67 -30.47
CA THR A 782 -16.15 30.82 -31.36
C THR A 782 -16.45 29.33 -31.12
N PHE A 783 -16.19 28.49 -32.14
CA PHE A 783 -16.38 27.04 -32.07
C PHE A 783 -15.76 26.40 -30.81
N PHE A 784 -14.57 26.83 -30.42
CA PHE A 784 -13.89 26.37 -29.19
C PHE A 784 -14.58 26.82 -27.91
N GLN A 785 -15.22 27.99 -27.89
CA GLN A 785 -16.05 28.43 -26.76
C GLN A 785 -17.32 27.60 -26.62
N LYS A 786 -17.98 27.28 -27.74
CA LYS A 786 -19.15 26.41 -27.76
C LYS A 786 -18.84 24.98 -27.29
N LEU A 787 -17.66 24.45 -27.66
CA LEU A 787 -17.17 23.15 -27.19
C LEU A 787 -16.89 23.16 -25.68
N LYS A 788 -16.31 24.24 -25.15
CA LYS A 788 -16.02 24.44 -23.74
C LYS A 788 -17.28 24.57 -22.87
N ASP A 789 -18.35 25.09 -23.42
CA ASP A 789 -19.65 25.29 -22.74
C ASP A 789 -20.55 24.03 -22.84
N SER A 790 -20.25 23.10 -23.75
CA SER A 790 -20.99 21.83 -23.90
C SER A 790 -20.46 20.71 -23.01
N PHE A 791 -19.27 20.89 -22.41
CA PHE A 791 -18.69 20.03 -21.40
C PHE A 791 -18.70 20.72 -20.03
#